data_a69974ee0ba15c463e44bb8fe1442530
#
_entry.id   a69974ee0ba15c463e44bb8fe1442530
#
_cell.length_a   1.000
_cell.length_b   1.000
_cell.length_c   1.000
_cell.angle_alpha   90.00
_cell.angle_beta   90.00
_cell.angle_gamma   90.00
#
_symmetry.space_group_name_H-M   'P 1'
#
loop_
_entity.id
_entity.type
_entity.pdbx_description
1 polymer ?
#
loop_
_entity_poly.entity_id
_entity_poly.type
_entity_poly.pdbx_seq_one_letter_code
_entity_poly.pdbx_strand_id
1 'polypeptide(L)'
;MKKPRSSALFLLVITLTVLFEGCHRDPAVAKRKYLESGDRYYAKEKYREAAIQYQNAIKIDPRYAEAHFQLAQSYLRLANWIGAYQELLRVIDLKPDDAKAQIAVGNLLLAARKFPEAQQRAETVLKKDPNNVDAHVLLANAYAGQQDVEGSLQEMRGAIQLAPSKPETYMNMGLLQLSAKQTEQAEQSFKKAVELNPKSLTAVLSLGNFYAGQRRWAEAEGLFRQAIELQPKKVLPRVALARLYLVQGQRSQAEQVLADAKKALSDQSEGYRLLGEFYLTLGDLDKATAEYASLYREHPKDHMVKKDYAQLLIMKDRLEEASRLSDEMLKQNPKDVDGLLLRGEILDRQDRPKDAVQAFESALKTEPDNAVAHYHLGQAFALSGNPERAESEWREAVRLDSVQHRGQPTMIEPQEALAAVAVNKGDIDLLAQTSEQIIRLQPGSPNGYSLRAAARMARKDMAGAEEDLKKAIEIAPQSPVGYSHLAGLRLAQKQYSEAEKLYEQALDRDPNAVDALQGLVNLYLVEKQPAKALARLNQQISKSPANGTYYLIQAKLLLAGGDAKMAEAVAQKAVDLSPKNQEALLMLIQTQLAAGSTDQAAATCQRAIEQNPHDVRPLLFLAQLQESQGDWKNAEQTYHKLLQLQPDNAMAANNLAYLMLEHGLNTDVALSLAQTGRRGMPDEPSAADTLGWAYYHKGTYQSAVDLLEEAAKEDAAKQSPKKNANIYYHLGLSYEKLGDKARAKAEFERALQITPNPHASEIKLLLAELARPPQP
;
A
#
# COMPACT_ATOMS: atom_id res chain seq x y z
N MET A 1 71.01 -43.64 49.15
CA MET A 1 69.95 -44.39 49.89
C MET A 1 68.58 -43.81 49.58
N LYS A 2 67.62 -44.70 49.17
CA LYS A 2 66.17 -44.64 49.16
C LYS A 2 65.45 -43.84 48.02
N LYS A 3 65.04 -44.51 46.93
CA LYS A 3 63.80 -44.46 46.25
C LYS A 3 62.68 -44.98 47.21
N PRO A 4 61.36 -44.75 46.96
CA PRO A 4 60.61 -44.57 45.70
C PRO A 4 59.42 -43.60 45.79
N ARG A 5 59.02 -43.02 44.67
CA ARG A 5 57.71 -42.45 44.48
C ARG A 5 57.28 -42.61 43.00
N SER A 6 56.83 -43.81 42.64
CA SER A 6 56.31 -44.04 41.28
C SER A 6 54.95 -44.81 41.26
N SER A 7 54.32 -45.05 42.42
CA SER A 7 53.10 -45.86 42.47
C SER A 7 51.79 -44.99 42.61
N ALA A 8 51.89 -43.69 42.95
CA ALA A 8 50.71 -42.85 43.15
C ALA A 8 50.20 -42.14 41.84
N LEU A 9 51.11 -42.06 40.82
CA LEU A 9 50.73 -41.40 39.56
C LEU A 9 50.01 -42.34 38.59
N PHE A 10 50.18 -43.68 38.73
CA PHE A 10 49.50 -44.64 37.87
C PHE A 10 48.06 -44.95 38.28
N LEU A 11 47.73 -44.81 39.56
CA LEU A 11 46.34 -44.97 40.02
C LEU A 11 45.45 -43.70 39.72
N LEU A 12 46.04 -42.52 39.64
CA LEU A 12 45.30 -41.29 39.32
C LEU A 12 44.96 -41.16 37.83
N VAL A 13 45.73 -41.73 36.94
CA VAL A 13 45.50 -41.80 35.49
C VAL A 13 44.40 -42.81 35.16
N ILE A 14 44.33 -43.96 35.85
CA ILE A 14 43.30 -44.98 35.64
C ILE A 14 41.92 -44.49 36.18
N THR A 15 41.87 -43.75 37.29
CA THR A 15 40.62 -43.19 37.81
C THR A 15 40.10 -41.99 37.01
N LEU A 16 40.96 -41.25 36.30
CA LEU A 16 40.53 -40.16 35.42
C LEU A 16 40.01 -40.65 34.05
N THR A 17 40.50 -41.78 33.56
CA THR A 17 40.00 -42.39 32.32
C THR A 17 38.64 -43.07 32.51
N VAL A 18 38.32 -43.60 33.70
CA VAL A 18 37.01 -44.22 33.99
C VAL A 18 35.93 -43.17 34.25
N LEU A 19 36.26 -41.91 34.59
CA LEU A 19 35.32 -40.83 34.76
C LEU A 19 34.91 -40.11 33.45
N PHE A 20 35.62 -40.36 32.32
CA PHE A 20 35.29 -39.82 31.00
C PHE A 20 34.44 -40.74 30.11
N GLU A 21 34.23 -42.00 30.48
CA GLU A 21 33.33 -42.94 29.76
C GLU A 21 31.85 -42.87 30.21
N GLY A 22 31.49 -41.99 31.09
CA GLY A 22 30.19 -41.95 31.77
C GLY A 22 29.13 -41.04 31.20
N CYS A 23 29.17 -40.50 29.95
CA CYS A 23 28.08 -39.71 29.38
C CYS A 23 27.98 -39.71 27.84
N HIS A 24 28.33 -40.80 27.18
CA HIS A 24 27.82 -41.00 25.83
C HIS A 24 26.43 -41.63 25.94
N ARG A 25 25.38 -40.77 26.06
CA ARG A 25 24.02 -41.22 25.81
C ARG A 25 24.03 -41.79 24.38
N ASP A 26 23.71 -43.08 24.27
CA ASP A 26 23.57 -43.76 22.98
C ASP A 26 22.70 -42.86 22.06
N PRO A 27 23.23 -42.38 20.93
CA PRO A 27 22.50 -41.52 19.99
C PRO A 27 21.17 -42.13 19.58
N ALA A 28 21.06 -43.44 19.47
CA ALA A 28 19.86 -44.17 19.13
C ALA A 28 18.79 -44.04 20.24
N VAL A 29 19.19 -44.11 21.50
CA VAL A 29 18.32 -43.93 22.66
C VAL A 29 17.91 -42.45 22.79
N ALA A 30 18.85 -41.54 22.54
CA ALA A 30 18.58 -40.09 22.67
C ALA A 30 17.57 -39.60 21.61
N LYS A 31 17.76 -39.96 20.32
CA LYS A 31 16.81 -39.56 19.26
C LYS A 31 15.39 -40.11 19.50
N ARG A 32 15.31 -41.37 20.02
CA ARG A 32 14.03 -41.99 20.34
C ARG A 32 13.30 -41.26 21.48
N LYS A 33 14.03 -40.89 22.55
CA LYS A 33 13.46 -40.11 23.65
C LYS A 33 12.89 -38.74 23.18
N TYR A 34 13.58 -38.07 22.24
CA TYR A 34 13.07 -36.83 21.66
C TYR A 34 11.83 -37.08 20.82
N LEU A 35 11.79 -38.15 20.00
CA LEU A 35 10.59 -38.52 19.24
C LEU A 35 9.38 -38.74 20.19
N GLU A 36 9.55 -39.62 21.19
CA GLU A 36 8.51 -39.91 22.19
C GLU A 36 8.08 -38.66 22.99
N SER A 37 9.01 -37.73 23.24
CA SER A 37 8.69 -36.46 23.87
C SER A 37 7.84 -35.57 22.95
N GLY A 38 8.20 -35.52 21.66
CA GLY A 38 7.42 -34.83 20.63
C GLY A 38 6.01 -35.39 20.53
N ASP A 39 5.84 -36.71 20.50
CA ASP A 39 4.55 -37.39 20.43
C ASP A 39 3.65 -37.04 21.65
N ARG A 40 4.25 -36.95 22.85
CA ARG A 40 3.51 -36.51 24.06
C ARG A 40 3.04 -35.06 23.98
N TYR A 41 3.84 -34.15 23.39
CA TYR A 41 3.44 -32.78 23.16
C TYR A 41 2.38 -32.70 22.06
N TYR A 42 2.55 -33.43 20.96
CA TYR A 42 1.60 -33.48 19.87
C TYR A 42 0.22 -33.97 20.32
N ALA A 43 0.16 -35.01 21.14
CA ALA A 43 -1.07 -35.54 21.74
C ALA A 43 -1.78 -34.52 22.68
N LYS A 44 -1.04 -33.55 23.23
CA LYS A 44 -1.58 -32.44 24.03
C LYS A 44 -1.87 -31.18 23.21
N GLU A 45 -1.88 -31.29 21.88
CA GLU A 45 -2.07 -30.18 20.92
C GLU A 45 -1.02 -29.04 21.03
N LYS A 46 0.12 -29.31 21.71
CA LYS A 46 1.27 -28.41 21.83
C LYS A 46 2.23 -28.56 20.66
N TYR A 47 1.78 -28.14 19.48
CA TYR A 47 2.45 -28.41 18.21
C TYR A 47 3.80 -27.73 18.04
N ARG A 48 3.98 -26.52 18.65
CA ARG A 48 5.28 -25.82 18.61
C ARG A 48 6.33 -26.58 19.43
N GLU A 49 5.99 -27.01 20.64
CA GLU A 49 6.85 -27.77 21.50
C GLU A 49 7.15 -29.17 20.91
N ALA A 50 6.16 -29.80 20.28
CA ALA A 50 6.33 -31.04 19.55
C ALA A 50 7.38 -30.88 18.43
N ALA A 51 7.24 -29.84 17.60
CA ALA A 51 8.17 -29.55 16.50
C ALA A 51 9.61 -29.38 17.00
N ILE A 52 9.83 -28.68 18.12
CA ILE A 52 11.17 -28.54 18.73
C ILE A 52 11.76 -29.90 19.11
N GLN A 53 10.95 -30.78 19.68
CA GLN A 53 11.43 -32.12 20.08
C GLN A 53 11.80 -32.97 18.84
N TYR A 54 10.98 -32.97 17.81
CA TYR A 54 11.27 -33.67 16.57
C TYR A 54 12.52 -33.13 15.87
N GLN A 55 12.71 -31.79 15.86
CA GLN A 55 13.95 -31.18 15.37
C GLN A 55 15.17 -31.62 16.16
N ASN A 56 15.05 -31.77 17.49
CA ASN A 56 16.17 -32.31 18.30
C ASN A 56 16.48 -33.79 17.99
N ALA A 57 15.44 -34.57 17.65
CA ALA A 57 15.66 -35.96 17.19
C ALA A 57 16.41 -35.99 15.83
N ILE A 58 16.01 -35.09 14.89
CA ILE A 58 16.62 -34.94 13.56
C ILE A 58 18.08 -34.43 13.66
N LYS A 59 18.37 -33.51 14.60
CA LYS A 59 19.75 -33.05 14.83
C LYS A 59 20.68 -34.19 15.22
N ILE A 60 20.20 -35.23 15.94
CA ILE A 60 20.98 -36.42 16.31
C ILE A 60 21.09 -37.35 15.12
N ASP A 61 20.02 -37.57 14.39
CA ASP A 61 19.99 -38.42 13.21
C ASP A 61 19.22 -37.75 12.06
N PRO A 62 19.93 -37.09 11.13
CA PRO A 62 19.31 -36.42 9.96
C PRO A 62 18.61 -37.37 8.99
N ARG A 63 18.73 -38.67 9.17
CA ARG A 63 18.06 -39.71 8.35
C ARG A 63 16.91 -40.37 9.08
N TYR A 64 16.44 -39.79 10.19
CA TYR A 64 15.35 -40.35 10.99
C TYR A 64 14.01 -39.99 10.36
N ALA A 65 13.57 -40.72 9.33
CA ALA A 65 12.38 -40.50 8.53
C ALA A 65 11.09 -40.30 9.38
N GLU A 66 10.95 -41.04 10.49
CA GLU A 66 9.80 -40.93 11.37
C GLU A 66 9.73 -39.55 12.06
N ALA A 67 10.87 -39.02 12.51
CA ALA A 67 10.95 -37.70 13.11
C ALA A 67 10.61 -36.58 12.09
N HIS A 68 11.10 -36.70 10.84
CA HIS A 68 10.73 -35.80 9.73
C HIS A 68 9.24 -35.85 9.45
N PHE A 69 8.64 -37.05 9.43
CA PHE A 69 7.18 -37.17 9.21
C PHE A 69 6.37 -36.51 10.33
N GLN A 70 6.72 -36.73 11.60
CA GLN A 70 6.04 -36.14 12.73
C GLN A 70 6.27 -34.62 12.82
N LEU A 71 7.45 -34.13 12.44
CA LEU A 71 7.73 -32.69 12.32
C LEU A 71 6.83 -32.09 11.26
N ALA A 72 6.68 -32.72 10.11
CA ALA A 72 5.79 -32.28 9.05
C ALA A 72 4.32 -32.24 9.53
N GLN A 73 3.86 -33.24 10.27
CA GLN A 73 2.52 -33.23 10.85
C GLN A 73 2.33 -32.05 11.82
N SER A 74 3.34 -31.75 12.64
CA SER A 74 3.32 -30.59 13.53
C SER A 74 3.26 -29.27 12.74
N TYR A 75 4.04 -29.15 11.67
CA TYR A 75 4.00 -27.99 10.78
C TYR A 75 2.65 -27.80 10.07
N LEU A 76 1.98 -28.89 9.67
CA LEU A 76 0.62 -28.85 9.13
C LEU A 76 -0.38 -28.25 10.14
N ARG A 77 -0.25 -28.63 11.42
CA ARG A 77 -1.10 -28.08 12.49
C ARG A 77 -0.80 -26.62 12.81
N LEU A 78 0.42 -26.18 12.56
CA LEU A 78 0.87 -24.80 12.73
C LEU A 78 0.68 -23.94 11.46
N ALA A 79 0.00 -24.47 10.42
CA ALA A 79 -0.14 -23.87 9.12
C ALA A 79 1.17 -23.49 8.40
N ASN A 80 2.29 -24.08 8.83
CA ASN A 80 3.58 -23.96 8.12
C ASN A 80 3.65 -24.99 6.98
N TRP A 81 2.96 -24.65 5.88
CA TRP A 81 2.81 -25.57 4.74
C TRP A 81 4.13 -25.83 4.00
N ILE A 82 5.00 -24.82 3.91
CA ILE A 82 6.30 -24.94 3.24
C ILE A 82 7.21 -25.87 4.03
N GLY A 83 7.33 -25.65 5.34
CA GLY A 83 8.10 -26.53 6.20
C GLY A 83 7.58 -27.95 6.19
N ALA A 84 6.25 -28.16 6.24
CA ALA A 84 5.64 -29.46 6.14
C ALA A 84 5.98 -30.17 4.81
N TYR A 85 5.90 -29.45 3.69
CA TYR A 85 6.24 -30.01 2.38
C TYR A 85 7.71 -30.43 2.29
N GLN A 86 8.63 -29.60 2.77
CA GLN A 86 10.06 -29.89 2.78
C GLN A 86 10.40 -31.16 3.62
N GLU A 87 9.82 -31.24 4.82
CA GLU A 87 10.05 -32.39 5.69
C GLU A 87 9.46 -33.68 5.11
N LEU A 88 8.28 -33.62 4.47
CA LEU A 88 7.68 -34.77 3.78
C LEU A 88 8.50 -35.21 2.57
N LEU A 89 9.03 -34.26 1.78
CA LEU A 89 9.96 -34.62 0.70
C LEU A 89 11.22 -35.33 1.26
N ARG A 90 11.71 -34.90 2.42
CA ARG A 90 12.83 -35.58 3.07
C ARG A 90 12.48 -37.00 3.49
N VAL A 91 11.24 -37.25 3.94
CA VAL A 91 10.76 -38.62 4.20
C VAL A 91 10.82 -39.48 2.92
N ILE A 92 10.30 -38.90 1.80
CA ILE A 92 10.29 -39.61 0.50
C ILE A 92 11.71 -39.88 0.00
N ASP A 93 12.65 -38.95 0.15
CA ASP A 93 14.04 -39.15 -0.20
C ASP A 93 14.66 -40.33 0.60
N LEU A 94 14.31 -40.47 1.87
CA LEU A 94 14.78 -41.52 2.75
C LEU A 94 14.06 -42.86 2.56
N LYS A 95 12.75 -42.79 2.26
CA LYS A 95 11.82 -43.89 2.07
C LYS A 95 10.88 -43.59 0.89
N PRO A 96 11.32 -43.84 -0.37
CA PRO A 96 10.55 -43.51 -1.55
C PRO A 96 9.13 -44.13 -1.59
N ASP A 97 9.00 -45.25 -0.91
CA ASP A 97 7.78 -46.07 -0.89
C ASP A 97 6.86 -45.80 0.30
N ASP A 98 7.15 -44.76 1.10
CA ASP A 98 6.29 -44.43 2.24
C ASP A 98 4.97 -43.87 1.75
N ALA A 99 3.93 -44.71 1.73
CA ALA A 99 2.59 -44.33 1.24
C ALA A 99 2.02 -43.13 1.99
N LYS A 100 2.26 -43.03 3.33
CA LYS A 100 1.74 -41.90 4.12
C LYS A 100 2.39 -40.59 3.70
N ALA A 101 3.71 -40.60 3.48
CA ALA A 101 4.43 -39.40 3.01
C ALA A 101 4.01 -39.01 1.59
N GLN A 102 3.90 -39.98 0.67
CA GLN A 102 3.45 -39.74 -0.71
C GLN A 102 2.04 -39.13 -0.73
N ILE A 103 1.09 -39.67 0.05
CA ILE A 103 -0.29 -39.16 0.15
C ILE A 103 -0.29 -37.77 0.79
N ALA A 104 0.49 -37.54 1.83
CA ALA A 104 0.56 -36.22 2.48
C ALA A 104 1.12 -35.15 1.55
N VAL A 105 2.18 -35.47 0.78
CA VAL A 105 2.70 -34.57 -0.28
C VAL A 105 1.65 -34.35 -1.37
N GLY A 106 0.96 -35.42 -1.81
CA GLY A 106 -0.12 -35.32 -2.78
C GLY A 106 -1.23 -34.37 -2.34
N ASN A 107 -1.67 -34.45 -1.08
CA ASN A 107 -2.67 -33.56 -0.52
C ASN A 107 -2.21 -32.08 -0.48
N LEU A 108 -0.92 -31.83 -0.18
CA LEU A 108 -0.36 -30.48 -0.27
C LEU A 108 -0.30 -29.98 -1.72
N LEU A 109 0.00 -30.85 -2.68
CA LEU A 109 -0.02 -30.51 -4.11
C LEU A 109 -1.43 -30.20 -4.60
N LEU A 110 -2.46 -30.95 -4.16
CA LEU A 110 -3.86 -30.62 -4.42
C LEU A 110 -4.22 -29.22 -3.91
N ALA A 111 -3.85 -28.94 -2.68
CA ALA A 111 -4.10 -27.61 -2.09
C ALA A 111 -3.34 -26.48 -2.83
N ALA A 112 -2.18 -26.80 -3.44
CA ALA A 112 -1.43 -25.90 -4.31
C ALA A 112 -1.93 -25.87 -5.77
N ARG A 113 -3.03 -26.57 -6.08
CA ARG A 113 -3.61 -26.76 -7.43
C ARG A 113 -2.65 -27.40 -8.45
N LYS A 114 -1.64 -28.14 -7.97
CA LYS A 114 -0.69 -28.90 -8.79
C LYS A 114 -1.22 -30.33 -8.98
N PHE A 115 -2.31 -30.40 -9.76
CA PHE A 115 -3.10 -31.63 -9.89
C PHE A 115 -2.34 -32.77 -10.57
N PRO A 116 -1.56 -32.56 -11.66
CA PRO A 116 -0.78 -33.64 -12.28
C PRO A 116 0.27 -34.23 -11.34
N GLU A 117 0.96 -33.39 -10.56
CA GLU A 117 1.95 -33.87 -9.59
C GLU A 117 1.28 -34.64 -8.43
N ALA A 118 0.09 -34.22 -7.99
CA ALA A 118 -0.70 -34.95 -7.00
C ALA A 118 -1.13 -36.33 -7.52
N GLN A 119 -1.57 -36.41 -8.77
CA GLN A 119 -1.87 -37.67 -9.47
C GLN A 119 -0.68 -38.60 -9.46
N GLN A 120 0.50 -38.13 -9.86
CA GLN A 120 1.72 -38.92 -9.87
C GLN A 120 2.04 -39.53 -8.49
N ARG A 121 1.80 -38.77 -7.39
CA ARG A 121 2.00 -39.26 -6.02
C ARG A 121 1.03 -40.40 -5.70
N ALA A 122 -0.24 -40.26 -6.04
CA ALA A 122 -1.25 -41.31 -5.86
C ALA A 122 -0.87 -42.58 -6.64
N GLU A 123 -0.55 -42.44 -7.92
CA GLU A 123 -0.17 -43.57 -8.80
C GLU A 123 1.09 -44.28 -8.27
N THR A 124 2.04 -43.55 -7.67
CA THR A 124 3.25 -44.17 -7.04
C THR A 124 2.87 -45.10 -5.91
N VAL A 125 1.89 -44.73 -5.09
CA VAL A 125 1.36 -45.58 -4.02
C VAL A 125 0.58 -46.77 -4.61
N LEU A 126 -0.34 -46.54 -5.57
CA LEU A 126 -1.17 -47.58 -6.15
C LEU A 126 -0.41 -48.64 -6.94
N LYS A 127 0.75 -48.32 -7.50
CA LYS A 127 1.64 -49.33 -8.13
C LYS A 127 2.10 -50.39 -7.16
N LYS A 128 2.21 -50.08 -5.87
CA LYS A 128 2.66 -51.03 -4.83
C LYS A 128 1.52 -51.60 -4.01
N ASP A 129 0.56 -50.78 -3.72
CA ASP A 129 -0.63 -51.14 -2.97
C ASP A 129 -1.90 -50.69 -3.75
N PRO A 130 -2.37 -51.53 -4.71
CA PRO A 130 -3.54 -51.20 -5.52
C PRO A 130 -4.83 -51.06 -4.71
N ASN A 131 -4.84 -51.49 -3.45
CA ASN A 131 -6.02 -51.40 -2.57
C ASN A 131 -5.91 -50.24 -1.57
N ASN A 132 -5.02 -49.31 -1.78
CA ASN A 132 -4.83 -48.19 -0.88
C ASN A 132 -5.94 -47.15 -1.04
N VAL A 133 -6.86 -47.15 -0.12
CA VAL A 133 -8.06 -46.28 -0.11
C VAL A 133 -7.71 -44.80 -0.18
N ASP A 134 -6.72 -44.37 0.59
CA ASP A 134 -6.34 -42.95 0.66
C ASP A 134 -5.65 -42.48 -0.64
N ALA A 135 -4.95 -43.41 -1.33
CA ALA A 135 -4.37 -43.11 -2.63
C ALA A 135 -5.43 -43.01 -3.73
N HIS A 136 -6.47 -43.84 -3.71
CA HIS A 136 -7.63 -43.72 -4.62
C HIS A 136 -8.36 -42.39 -4.38
N VAL A 137 -8.56 -41.98 -3.12
CA VAL A 137 -9.15 -40.68 -2.77
C VAL A 137 -8.30 -39.52 -3.29
N LEU A 138 -6.96 -39.61 -3.13
CA LEU A 138 -6.03 -38.60 -3.65
C LEU A 138 -6.12 -38.52 -5.18
N LEU A 139 -6.14 -39.65 -5.87
CA LEU A 139 -6.24 -39.71 -7.32
C LEU A 139 -7.56 -39.15 -7.82
N ALA A 140 -8.67 -39.49 -7.16
CA ALA A 140 -10.00 -38.95 -7.47
C ALA A 140 -10.01 -37.41 -7.38
N ASN A 141 -9.43 -36.87 -6.31
CA ASN A 141 -9.37 -35.42 -6.13
C ASN A 141 -8.42 -34.75 -7.16
N ALA A 142 -7.33 -35.41 -7.57
CA ALA A 142 -6.45 -34.93 -8.63
C ALA A 142 -7.19 -34.84 -9.98
N TYR A 143 -7.95 -35.90 -10.36
CA TYR A 143 -8.78 -35.89 -11.55
C TYR A 143 -9.86 -34.81 -11.52
N ALA A 144 -10.53 -34.64 -10.38
CA ALA A 144 -11.51 -33.55 -10.21
C ALA A 144 -10.89 -32.17 -10.47
N GLY A 145 -9.67 -31.93 -9.95
CA GLY A 145 -8.92 -30.70 -10.19
C GLY A 145 -8.50 -30.48 -11.63
N GLN A 146 -8.32 -31.56 -12.40
CA GLN A 146 -8.04 -31.58 -13.84
C GLN A 146 -9.31 -31.50 -14.70
N GLN A 147 -10.50 -31.44 -14.08
CA GLN A 147 -11.80 -31.45 -14.71
C GLN A 147 -12.18 -32.81 -15.34
N ASP A 148 -11.46 -33.87 -15.02
CA ASP A 148 -11.84 -35.25 -15.35
C ASP A 148 -12.86 -35.78 -14.33
N VAL A 149 -14.11 -35.44 -14.55
CA VAL A 149 -15.21 -35.77 -13.64
C VAL A 149 -15.46 -37.29 -13.60
N GLU A 150 -15.34 -37.95 -14.74
CA GLU A 150 -15.63 -39.40 -14.82
C GLU A 150 -14.56 -40.23 -14.14
N GLY A 151 -13.29 -39.98 -14.42
CA GLY A 151 -12.17 -40.61 -13.74
C GLY A 151 -12.22 -40.39 -12.23
N SER A 152 -12.54 -39.17 -11.81
CA SER A 152 -12.69 -38.82 -10.39
C SER A 152 -13.76 -39.63 -9.67
N LEU A 153 -14.97 -39.77 -10.28
CA LEU A 153 -16.06 -40.54 -9.72
C LEU A 153 -15.76 -42.04 -9.73
N GLN A 154 -15.02 -42.53 -10.73
CA GLN A 154 -14.62 -43.93 -10.82
C GLN A 154 -13.66 -44.31 -9.70
N GLU A 155 -12.62 -43.52 -9.50
CA GLU A 155 -11.64 -43.75 -8.42
C GLU A 155 -12.30 -43.66 -7.04
N MET A 156 -13.21 -42.72 -6.83
CA MET A 156 -13.93 -42.60 -5.56
C MET A 156 -14.87 -43.80 -5.33
N ARG A 157 -15.52 -44.38 -6.38
CA ARG A 157 -16.26 -45.61 -6.25
C ARG A 157 -15.37 -46.79 -5.86
N GLY A 158 -14.16 -46.88 -6.44
CA GLY A 158 -13.16 -47.87 -6.06
C GLY A 158 -12.78 -47.73 -4.57
N ALA A 159 -12.50 -46.49 -4.10
CA ALA A 159 -12.23 -46.26 -2.70
C ALA A 159 -13.37 -46.68 -1.75
N ILE A 160 -14.62 -46.46 -2.16
CA ILE A 160 -15.81 -46.90 -1.39
C ILE A 160 -15.95 -48.43 -1.40
N GLN A 161 -15.70 -49.11 -2.50
CA GLN A 161 -15.73 -50.58 -2.57
C GLN A 161 -14.68 -51.21 -1.64
N LEU A 162 -13.49 -50.63 -1.57
CA LEU A 162 -12.40 -51.07 -0.68
C LEU A 162 -12.70 -50.82 0.78
N ALA A 163 -13.39 -49.70 1.11
CA ALA A 163 -13.70 -49.30 2.48
C ALA A 163 -15.15 -48.78 2.62
N PRO A 164 -16.16 -49.67 2.52
CA PRO A 164 -17.60 -49.28 2.50
C PRO A 164 -18.10 -48.73 3.84
N SER A 165 -17.34 -48.87 4.92
CA SER A 165 -17.70 -48.36 6.24
C SER A 165 -16.96 -47.02 6.60
N LYS A 166 -16.19 -46.44 5.66
CA LYS A 166 -15.41 -45.21 5.91
C LYS A 166 -16.26 -43.98 5.54
N PRO A 167 -16.76 -43.17 6.52
CA PRO A 167 -17.64 -42.04 6.26
C PRO A 167 -16.99 -40.96 5.36
N GLU A 168 -15.66 -40.76 5.48
CA GLU A 168 -14.90 -39.74 4.77
C GLU A 168 -14.94 -39.94 3.23
N THR A 169 -14.94 -41.20 2.75
CA THR A 169 -15.05 -41.50 1.32
C THR A 169 -16.42 -41.11 0.75
N TYR A 170 -17.49 -41.30 1.52
CA TYR A 170 -18.83 -40.86 1.13
C TYR A 170 -18.99 -39.36 1.13
N MET A 171 -18.36 -38.64 2.12
CA MET A 171 -18.33 -37.18 2.10
C MET A 171 -17.62 -36.66 0.85
N ASN A 172 -16.46 -37.20 0.51
CA ASN A 172 -15.72 -36.84 -0.70
C ASN A 172 -16.51 -37.17 -1.97
N MET A 173 -17.18 -38.35 -2.03
CA MET A 173 -18.07 -38.70 -3.12
C MET A 173 -19.20 -37.65 -3.27
N GLY A 174 -19.83 -37.24 -2.16
CA GLY A 174 -20.89 -36.23 -2.18
C GLY A 174 -20.41 -34.89 -2.74
N LEU A 175 -19.19 -34.45 -2.36
CA LEU A 175 -18.59 -33.23 -2.90
C LEU A 175 -18.32 -33.34 -4.41
N LEU A 176 -17.78 -34.46 -4.87
CA LEU A 176 -17.51 -34.71 -6.29
C LEU A 176 -18.81 -34.74 -7.11
N GLN A 177 -19.85 -35.44 -6.61
CA GLN A 177 -21.17 -35.50 -7.23
C GLN A 177 -21.84 -34.11 -7.31
N LEU A 178 -21.66 -33.29 -6.26
CA LEU A 178 -22.16 -31.92 -6.26
C LEU A 178 -21.47 -31.07 -7.34
N SER A 179 -20.13 -31.19 -7.47
CA SER A 179 -19.38 -30.51 -8.54
C SER A 179 -19.79 -30.99 -9.93
N ALA A 180 -20.17 -32.26 -10.06
CA ALA A 180 -20.70 -32.86 -11.25
C ALA A 180 -22.19 -32.55 -11.50
N LYS A 181 -22.83 -31.70 -10.67
CA LYS A 181 -24.26 -31.36 -10.71
C LYS A 181 -25.19 -32.56 -10.49
N GLN A 182 -24.71 -33.64 -9.89
CA GLN A 182 -25.46 -34.83 -9.51
C GLN A 182 -26.05 -34.68 -8.10
N THR A 183 -26.94 -33.70 -7.93
CA THR A 183 -27.41 -33.22 -6.61
C THR A 183 -28.08 -34.31 -5.77
N GLU A 184 -28.93 -35.17 -6.37
CA GLU A 184 -29.63 -36.25 -5.67
C GLU A 184 -28.67 -37.34 -5.16
N GLN A 185 -27.67 -37.69 -5.97
CA GLN A 185 -26.64 -38.65 -5.60
C GLN A 185 -25.75 -38.10 -4.51
N ALA A 186 -25.41 -36.80 -4.59
CA ALA A 186 -24.64 -36.12 -3.55
C ALA A 186 -25.37 -36.15 -2.20
N GLU A 187 -26.68 -35.91 -2.18
CA GLU A 187 -27.50 -36.04 -0.97
C GLU A 187 -27.41 -37.43 -0.35
N GLN A 188 -27.57 -38.50 -1.21
CA GLN A 188 -27.47 -39.88 -0.75
C GLN A 188 -26.09 -40.18 -0.13
N SER A 189 -25.03 -39.69 -0.77
CA SER A 189 -23.65 -39.87 -0.27
C SER A 189 -23.43 -39.15 1.07
N PHE A 190 -23.86 -37.91 1.21
CA PHE A 190 -23.76 -37.19 2.50
C PHE A 190 -24.62 -37.85 3.60
N LYS A 191 -25.83 -38.29 3.31
CA LYS A 191 -26.68 -39.05 4.24
C LYS A 191 -25.98 -40.34 4.70
N LYS A 192 -25.38 -41.08 3.75
CA LYS A 192 -24.65 -42.29 4.06
C LYS A 192 -23.46 -42.06 4.97
N ALA A 193 -22.71 -40.93 4.76
CA ALA A 193 -21.64 -40.56 5.66
C ALA A 193 -22.11 -40.31 7.11
N VAL A 194 -23.24 -39.63 7.29
CA VAL A 194 -23.85 -39.41 8.60
C VAL A 194 -24.40 -40.71 9.20
N GLU A 195 -25.04 -41.59 8.39
CA GLU A 195 -25.52 -42.89 8.83
C GLU A 195 -24.39 -43.77 9.39
N LEU A 196 -23.26 -43.81 8.68
CA LEU A 196 -22.07 -44.57 9.11
C LEU A 196 -21.43 -44.04 10.37
N ASN A 197 -21.45 -42.73 10.60
CA ASN A 197 -20.96 -42.11 11.83
C ASN A 197 -21.81 -40.89 12.25
N PRO A 198 -22.95 -41.12 12.94
CA PRO A 198 -23.84 -40.03 13.38
C PRO A 198 -23.20 -39.04 14.36
N LYS A 199 -22.05 -39.40 14.97
CA LYS A 199 -21.27 -38.55 15.88
C LYS A 199 -20.15 -37.79 15.17
N SER A 200 -19.98 -37.98 13.86
CA SER A 200 -18.97 -37.25 13.09
C SER A 200 -19.43 -35.80 12.87
N LEU A 201 -18.81 -34.88 13.58
CA LEU A 201 -19.06 -33.44 13.40
C LEU A 201 -18.92 -33.03 11.93
N THR A 202 -17.89 -33.53 11.24
CA THR A 202 -17.61 -33.20 9.86
C THR A 202 -18.72 -33.70 8.92
N ALA A 203 -19.20 -34.94 9.11
CA ALA A 203 -20.27 -35.50 8.29
C ALA A 203 -21.60 -34.73 8.47
N VAL A 204 -21.95 -34.41 9.73
CA VAL A 204 -23.16 -33.67 10.07
C VAL A 204 -23.10 -32.25 9.47
N LEU A 205 -21.96 -31.56 9.64
CA LEU A 205 -21.77 -30.22 9.04
C LEU A 205 -21.75 -30.23 7.52
N SER A 206 -21.19 -31.27 6.88
CA SER A 206 -21.17 -31.40 5.42
C SER A 206 -22.60 -31.57 4.85
N LEU A 207 -23.42 -32.42 5.47
CA LEU A 207 -24.82 -32.56 5.09
C LEU A 207 -25.64 -31.28 5.37
N GLY A 208 -25.37 -30.60 6.50
CA GLY A 208 -25.99 -29.32 6.84
C GLY A 208 -25.65 -28.23 5.82
N ASN A 209 -24.39 -28.14 5.41
CA ASN A 209 -23.95 -27.21 4.38
C ASN A 209 -24.53 -27.53 3.00
N PHE A 210 -24.65 -28.82 2.68
CA PHE A 210 -25.35 -29.29 1.46
C PHE A 210 -26.79 -28.78 1.44
N TYR A 211 -27.56 -28.98 2.52
CA TYR A 211 -28.94 -28.52 2.59
C TYR A 211 -29.04 -26.99 2.56
N ALA A 212 -28.15 -26.28 3.23
CA ALA A 212 -28.08 -24.82 3.17
C ALA A 212 -27.86 -24.34 1.70
N GLY A 213 -26.96 -24.99 0.97
CA GLY A 213 -26.72 -24.72 -0.47
C GLY A 213 -27.94 -24.98 -1.35
N GLN A 214 -28.77 -25.96 -0.97
CA GLN A 214 -30.05 -26.29 -1.66
C GLN A 214 -31.24 -25.46 -1.14
N ARG A 215 -31.02 -24.47 -0.26
CA ARG A 215 -32.04 -23.63 0.40
C ARG A 215 -33.05 -24.44 1.23
N ARG A 216 -32.70 -25.64 1.64
CA ARG A 216 -33.48 -26.50 2.55
C ARG A 216 -33.16 -26.11 4.00
N TRP A 217 -33.65 -24.93 4.38
CA TRP A 217 -33.23 -24.22 5.59
C TRP A 217 -33.50 -24.97 6.89
N ALA A 218 -34.68 -25.56 7.01
CA ALA A 218 -35.08 -26.27 8.24
C ALA A 218 -34.22 -27.53 8.48
N GLU A 219 -33.86 -28.24 7.44
CA GLU A 219 -33.01 -29.43 7.53
C GLU A 219 -31.56 -29.04 7.85
N ALA A 220 -31.05 -27.96 7.23
CA ALA A 220 -29.73 -27.41 7.56
C ALA A 220 -29.66 -26.94 9.03
N GLU A 221 -30.68 -26.24 9.51
CA GLU A 221 -30.77 -25.78 10.91
C GLU A 221 -30.77 -26.98 11.86
N GLY A 222 -31.56 -28.03 11.61
CA GLY A 222 -31.60 -29.22 12.44
C GLY A 222 -30.22 -29.85 12.60
N LEU A 223 -29.46 -29.98 11.49
CA LEU A 223 -28.12 -30.56 11.50
C LEU A 223 -27.10 -29.66 12.20
N PHE A 224 -27.16 -28.35 12.02
CA PHE A 224 -26.24 -27.45 12.73
C PHE A 224 -26.52 -27.42 14.24
N ARG A 225 -27.78 -27.51 14.68
CA ARG A 225 -28.13 -27.69 16.10
C ARG A 225 -27.62 -29.03 16.63
N GLN A 226 -27.80 -30.12 15.90
CA GLN A 226 -27.22 -31.42 16.23
C GLN A 226 -25.67 -31.33 16.35
N ALA A 227 -25.01 -30.62 15.44
CA ALA A 227 -23.57 -30.41 15.50
C ALA A 227 -23.12 -29.64 16.76
N ILE A 228 -23.90 -28.66 17.21
CA ILE A 228 -23.67 -27.93 18.48
C ILE A 228 -23.82 -28.89 19.68
N GLU A 229 -24.83 -29.75 19.68
CA GLU A 229 -25.04 -30.74 20.73
C GLU A 229 -23.93 -31.78 20.78
N LEU A 230 -23.48 -32.27 19.63
CA LEU A 230 -22.37 -33.23 19.53
C LEU A 230 -21.06 -32.69 20.08
N GLN A 231 -20.75 -31.42 19.82
CA GLN A 231 -19.51 -30.79 20.28
C GLN A 231 -19.77 -29.36 20.78
N PRO A 232 -20.30 -29.21 22.02
CA PRO A 232 -20.73 -27.93 22.57
C PRO A 232 -19.61 -26.88 22.71
N LYS A 233 -18.34 -27.33 22.78
CA LYS A 233 -17.17 -26.45 22.92
C LYS A 233 -16.53 -26.06 21.57
N LYS A 234 -17.09 -26.47 20.44
CA LYS A 234 -16.58 -26.07 19.12
C LYS A 234 -17.33 -24.84 18.59
N VAL A 235 -16.54 -23.90 18.06
CA VAL A 235 -17.01 -22.64 17.47
C VAL A 235 -17.76 -22.88 16.15
N LEU A 236 -17.19 -23.73 15.28
CA LEU A 236 -17.63 -23.92 13.88
C LEU A 236 -19.13 -24.20 13.70
N PRO A 237 -19.80 -25.07 14.49
CA PRO A 237 -21.23 -25.31 14.32
C PRO A 237 -22.09 -24.07 14.55
N ARG A 238 -21.72 -23.21 15.50
CA ARG A 238 -22.44 -21.98 15.82
C ARG A 238 -22.26 -20.93 14.72
N VAL A 239 -21.05 -20.82 14.18
CA VAL A 239 -20.77 -19.96 13.02
C VAL A 239 -21.60 -20.42 11.80
N ALA A 240 -21.67 -21.73 11.55
CA ALA A 240 -22.48 -22.29 10.46
C ALA A 240 -23.98 -21.95 10.64
N LEU A 241 -24.52 -22.09 11.85
CA LEU A 241 -25.91 -21.76 12.14
C LEU A 241 -26.19 -20.25 12.04
N ALA A 242 -25.28 -19.39 12.56
CA ALA A 242 -25.42 -17.95 12.44
C ALA A 242 -25.38 -17.49 10.98
N ARG A 243 -24.47 -18.07 10.18
CA ARG A 243 -24.40 -17.82 8.73
C ARG A 243 -25.67 -18.26 7.99
N LEU A 244 -26.25 -19.40 8.38
CA LEU A 244 -27.53 -19.86 7.82
C LEU A 244 -28.63 -18.81 8.03
N TYR A 245 -28.75 -18.27 9.24
CA TYR A 245 -29.74 -17.23 9.53
C TYR A 245 -29.46 -15.92 8.78
N LEU A 246 -28.19 -15.54 8.62
CA LEU A 246 -27.85 -14.35 7.83
C LEU A 246 -28.29 -14.46 6.37
N VAL A 247 -28.03 -15.61 5.72
CA VAL A 247 -28.44 -15.84 4.34
C VAL A 247 -29.96 -15.77 4.17
N GLN A 248 -30.71 -16.08 5.23
CA GLN A 248 -32.18 -15.96 5.27
C GLN A 248 -32.66 -14.55 5.64
N GLY A 249 -31.76 -13.58 5.89
CA GLY A 249 -32.11 -12.24 6.36
C GLY A 249 -32.53 -12.19 7.84
N GLN A 250 -32.36 -13.26 8.57
CA GLN A 250 -32.79 -13.40 9.98
C GLN A 250 -31.68 -12.95 10.95
N ARG A 251 -31.29 -11.67 10.83
CA ARG A 251 -30.16 -11.09 11.59
C ARG A 251 -30.30 -11.30 13.09
N SER A 252 -31.48 -11.10 13.67
CA SER A 252 -31.69 -11.24 15.11
C SER A 252 -31.44 -12.65 15.63
N GLN A 253 -31.78 -13.68 14.84
CA GLN A 253 -31.52 -15.07 15.20
C GLN A 253 -30.02 -15.40 15.12
N ALA A 254 -29.30 -14.85 14.12
CA ALA A 254 -27.86 -14.96 14.05
C ALA A 254 -27.17 -14.29 15.27
N GLU A 255 -27.59 -13.08 15.62
CA GLU A 255 -27.12 -12.38 16.83
C GLU A 255 -27.35 -13.21 18.10
N GLN A 256 -28.55 -13.83 18.25
CA GLN A 256 -28.86 -14.66 19.40
C GLN A 256 -27.96 -15.89 19.51
N VAL A 257 -27.75 -16.61 18.40
CA VAL A 257 -26.86 -17.80 18.37
C VAL A 257 -25.44 -17.43 18.82
N LEU A 258 -24.94 -16.26 18.40
CA LEU A 258 -23.60 -15.80 18.74
C LEU A 258 -23.51 -15.25 20.17
N ALA A 259 -24.58 -14.63 20.66
CA ALA A 259 -24.68 -14.23 22.07
C ALA A 259 -24.71 -15.45 23.02
N ASP A 260 -25.40 -16.52 22.60
CA ASP A 260 -25.40 -17.79 23.37
C ASP A 260 -24.02 -18.48 23.24
N ALA A 261 -23.33 -18.34 22.11
CA ALA A 261 -21.94 -18.80 21.96
C ALA A 261 -21.00 -18.11 22.93
N LYS A 262 -21.09 -16.79 23.10
CA LYS A 262 -20.31 -16.02 24.09
C LYS A 262 -20.41 -16.60 25.48
N LYS A 263 -21.63 -16.97 25.94
CA LYS A 263 -21.86 -17.58 27.25
C LYS A 263 -21.32 -19.01 27.34
N ALA A 264 -21.62 -19.82 26.33
CA ALA A 264 -21.24 -21.25 26.31
C ALA A 264 -19.73 -21.48 26.16
N LEU A 265 -19.01 -20.54 25.55
CA LEU A 265 -17.59 -20.58 25.26
C LEU A 265 -16.80 -19.47 25.97
N SER A 266 -17.28 -19.07 27.16
CA SER A 266 -16.68 -17.98 27.95
C SER A 266 -15.24 -18.24 28.43
N ASP A 267 -14.78 -19.48 28.32
CA ASP A 267 -13.42 -19.94 28.59
C ASP A 267 -12.51 -19.95 27.34
N GLN A 268 -13.02 -19.58 26.15
CA GLN A 268 -12.31 -19.62 24.86
C GLN A 268 -12.41 -18.27 24.16
N SER A 269 -11.24 -17.63 23.92
CA SER A 269 -11.16 -16.33 23.26
C SER A 269 -11.87 -16.29 21.91
N GLU A 270 -11.65 -17.29 21.07
CA GLU A 270 -12.34 -17.45 19.78
C GLU A 270 -13.87 -17.49 19.93
N GLY A 271 -14.37 -18.12 20.99
CA GLY A 271 -15.81 -18.31 21.20
C GLY A 271 -16.53 -17.04 21.67
N TYR A 272 -16.00 -16.34 22.66
CA TYR A 272 -16.68 -15.15 23.19
C TYR A 272 -16.51 -13.90 22.31
N ARG A 273 -15.54 -13.88 21.37
CA ARG A 273 -15.37 -12.79 20.41
C ARG A 273 -16.31 -12.89 19.20
N LEU A 274 -16.94 -14.03 18.95
CA LEU A 274 -17.77 -14.27 17.77
C LEU A 274 -18.82 -13.18 17.49
N LEU A 275 -19.47 -12.68 18.52
CA LEU A 275 -20.50 -11.65 18.37
C LEU A 275 -19.88 -10.30 17.93
N GLY A 276 -18.74 -9.93 18.50
CA GLY A 276 -17.99 -8.74 18.10
C GLY A 276 -17.49 -8.83 16.66
N GLU A 277 -16.90 -9.96 16.27
CA GLU A 277 -16.47 -10.26 14.90
C GLU A 277 -17.62 -10.23 13.90
N PHE A 278 -18.79 -10.71 14.31
CA PHE A 278 -20.01 -10.65 13.50
C PHE A 278 -20.43 -9.20 13.20
N TYR A 279 -20.44 -8.34 14.21
CA TYR A 279 -20.77 -6.92 14.00
C TYR A 279 -19.75 -6.21 13.11
N LEU A 280 -18.45 -6.54 13.24
CA LEU A 280 -17.41 -6.06 12.34
C LEU A 280 -17.66 -6.49 10.88
N THR A 281 -18.00 -7.77 10.67
CA THR A 281 -18.29 -8.29 9.32
C THR A 281 -19.49 -7.59 8.68
N LEU A 282 -20.46 -7.16 9.48
CA LEU A 282 -21.63 -6.41 9.00
C LEU A 282 -21.39 -4.89 8.87
N GLY A 283 -20.20 -4.40 9.22
CA GLY A 283 -19.89 -2.97 9.25
C GLY A 283 -20.61 -2.18 10.35
N ASP A 284 -21.19 -2.87 11.34
CA ASP A 284 -21.89 -2.25 12.48
C ASP A 284 -20.88 -1.87 13.56
N LEU A 285 -20.10 -0.81 13.27
CA LEU A 285 -19.00 -0.38 14.12
C LEU A 285 -19.45 0.03 15.53
N ASP A 286 -20.67 0.53 15.70
CA ASP A 286 -21.20 0.93 17.01
C ASP A 286 -21.44 -0.28 17.89
N LYS A 287 -22.13 -1.30 17.37
CA LYS A 287 -22.36 -2.55 18.09
C LYS A 287 -21.06 -3.31 18.33
N ALA A 288 -20.16 -3.35 17.34
CA ALA A 288 -18.84 -3.96 17.50
C ALA A 288 -18.05 -3.30 18.64
N THR A 289 -17.98 -1.96 18.65
CA THR A 289 -17.26 -1.21 19.69
C THR A 289 -17.87 -1.45 21.08
N ALA A 290 -19.20 -1.45 21.19
CA ALA A 290 -19.88 -1.72 22.45
C ALA A 290 -19.60 -3.14 22.97
N GLU A 291 -19.60 -4.13 22.06
CA GLU A 291 -19.33 -5.53 22.41
C GLU A 291 -17.87 -5.71 22.86
N TYR A 292 -16.89 -5.18 22.09
CA TYR A 292 -15.48 -5.26 22.47
C TYR A 292 -15.16 -4.48 23.75
N ALA A 293 -15.85 -3.37 24.02
CA ALA A 293 -15.76 -2.68 25.32
C ALA A 293 -16.26 -3.55 26.48
N SER A 294 -17.30 -4.36 26.28
CA SER A 294 -17.77 -5.34 27.27
C SER A 294 -16.74 -6.47 27.44
N LEU A 295 -16.25 -7.04 26.33
CA LEU A 295 -15.26 -8.10 26.34
C LEU A 295 -13.96 -7.68 27.03
N TYR A 296 -13.50 -6.43 26.80
CA TYR A 296 -12.31 -5.91 27.48
C TYR A 296 -12.49 -5.84 29.01
N ARG A 297 -13.68 -5.49 29.51
CA ARG A 297 -13.98 -5.51 30.95
C ARG A 297 -14.06 -6.93 31.53
N GLU A 298 -14.59 -7.87 30.74
CA GLU A 298 -14.75 -9.27 31.15
C GLU A 298 -13.43 -10.05 31.05
N HIS A 299 -12.62 -9.75 30.01
CA HIS A 299 -11.37 -10.44 29.69
C HIS A 299 -10.18 -9.46 29.48
N PRO A 300 -9.81 -8.66 30.50
CA PRO A 300 -8.81 -7.57 30.34
C PRO A 300 -7.39 -8.07 30.04
N LYS A 301 -7.13 -9.37 30.15
CA LYS A 301 -5.83 -9.97 29.83
C LYS A 301 -5.80 -10.59 28.43
N ASP A 302 -6.93 -10.70 27.76
CA ASP A 302 -6.97 -11.26 26.42
C ASP A 302 -6.35 -10.29 25.42
N HIS A 303 -5.28 -10.76 24.77
CA HIS A 303 -4.51 -9.99 23.80
C HIS A 303 -5.35 -9.62 22.56
N MET A 304 -6.11 -10.58 22.02
CA MET A 304 -6.92 -10.36 20.82
C MET A 304 -8.08 -9.39 21.07
N VAL A 305 -8.70 -9.47 22.26
CA VAL A 305 -9.74 -8.50 22.65
C VAL A 305 -9.17 -7.09 22.70
N LYS A 306 -7.96 -6.90 23.28
CA LYS A 306 -7.31 -5.58 23.33
C LYS A 306 -6.99 -5.07 21.94
N LYS A 307 -6.40 -5.93 21.10
CA LYS A 307 -6.05 -5.60 19.70
C LYS A 307 -7.28 -5.14 18.92
N ASP A 308 -8.31 -5.99 18.87
CA ASP A 308 -9.52 -5.72 18.08
C ASP A 308 -10.27 -4.48 18.60
N TYR A 309 -10.31 -4.31 19.94
CA TYR A 309 -10.92 -3.11 20.54
C TYR A 309 -10.14 -1.85 20.23
N ALA A 310 -8.80 -1.88 20.32
CA ALA A 310 -7.96 -0.73 19.94
C ALA A 310 -8.13 -0.36 18.47
N GLN A 311 -8.20 -1.34 17.57
CA GLN A 311 -8.44 -1.11 16.16
C GLN A 311 -9.79 -0.43 15.91
N LEU A 312 -10.85 -0.88 16.55
CA LEU A 312 -12.17 -0.24 16.50
C LEU A 312 -12.15 1.21 17.00
N LEU A 313 -11.41 1.47 18.09
CA LEU A 313 -11.25 2.82 18.62
C LEU A 313 -10.50 3.73 17.63
N ILE A 314 -9.47 3.21 16.96
CA ILE A 314 -8.76 3.93 15.89
C ILE A 314 -9.72 4.25 14.73
N MET A 315 -10.52 3.28 14.28
CA MET A 315 -11.52 3.49 13.23
C MET A 315 -12.57 4.56 13.60
N LYS A 316 -12.86 4.72 14.89
CA LYS A 316 -13.80 5.73 15.42
C LYS A 316 -13.11 7.02 15.87
N ASP A 317 -11.86 7.20 15.57
CA ASP A 317 -11.03 8.37 15.93
C ASP A 317 -10.95 8.63 17.46
N ARG A 318 -11.11 7.56 18.28
CA ARG A 318 -10.97 7.59 19.75
C ARG A 318 -9.52 7.26 20.14
N LEU A 319 -8.60 8.10 19.69
CA LEU A 319 -7.16 7.81 19.70
C LEU A 319 -6.55 7.70 21.10
N GLU A 320 -7.04 8.48 22.09
CA GLU A 320 -6.53 8.42 23.46
C GLU A 320 -6.86 7.08 24.12
N GLU A 321 -8.04 6.53 23.85
CA GLU A 321 -8.44 5.24 24.41
C GLU A 321 -7.70 4.09 23.72
N ALA A 322 -7.51 4.17 22.40
CA ALA A 322 -6.69 3.23 21.65
C ALA A 322 -5.24 3.22 22.16
N SER A 323 -4.68 4.40 22.43
CA SER A 323 -3.31 4.54 22.96
C SER A 323 -3.12 3.83 24.29
N ARG A 324 -4.10 3.94 25.20
CA ARG A 324 -4.04 3.22 26.51
C ARG A 324 -3.95 1.70 26.31
N LEU A 325 -4.71 1.14 25.37
CA LEU A 325 -4.68 -0.30 25.10
C LEU A 325 -3.35 -0.74 24.50
N SER A 326 -2.82 0.02 23.52
CA SER A 326 -1.50 -0.22 22.96
C SER A 326 -0.42 -0.13 24.05
N ASP A 327 -0.46 0.89 24.91
CA ASP A 327 0.49 1.05 26.04
C ASP A 327 0.42 -0.11 27.03
N GLU A 328 -0.79 -0.64 27.32
CA GLU A 328 -0.95 -1.83 28.16
C GLU A 328 -0.31 -3.08 27.53
N MET A 329 -0.48 -3.26 26.20
CA MET A 329 0.12 -4.39 25.48
C MET A 329 1.65 -4.27 25.51
N LEU A 330 2.20 -3.10 25.21
CA LEU A 330 3.64 -2.85 25.20
C LEU A 330 4.27 -2.86 26.60
N LYS A 331 3.52 -2.51 27.64
CA LYS A 331 3.98 -2.65 29.03
C LYS A 331 4.10 -4.12 29.44
N GLN A 332 3.23 -5.00 28.93
CA GLN A 332 3.33 -6.43 29.17
C GLN A 332 4.44 -7.08 28.35
N ASN A 333 4.58 -6.68 27.10
CA ASN A 333 5.62 -7.14 26.18
C ASN A 333 6.10 -5.97 25.31
N PRO A 334 7.27 -5.36 25.58
CA PRO A 334 7.80 -4.24 24.76
C PRO A 334 8.08 -4.58 23.30
N LYS A 335 8.07 -5.87 22.94
CA LYS A 335 8.26 -6.38 21.57
C LYS A 335 6.96 -6.92 20.98
N ASP A 336 5.82 -6.59 21.56
CA ASP A 336 4.51 -6.99 21.05
C ASP A 336 4.27 -6.32 19.71
N VAL A 337 4.23 -7.12 18.64
CA VAL A 337 4.12 -6.62 17.27
C VAL A 337 2.77 -5.94 17.06
N ASP A 338 1.67 -6.54 17.52
CA ASP A 338 0.34 -5.93 17.41
C ASP A 338 0.27 -4.59 18.16
N GLY A 339 0.83 -4.53 19.38
CA GLY A 339 0.92 -3.30 20.16
C GLY A 339 1.75 -2.21 19.48
N LEU A 340 2.85 -2.57 18.80
CA LEU A 340 3.69 -1.64 18.04
C LEU A 340 2.99 -1.15 16.77
N LEU A 341 2.26 -2.02 16.06
CA LEU A 341 1.47 -1.63 14.89
C LEU A 341 0.37 -0.65 15.27
N LEU A 342 -0.41 -0.95 16.32
CA LEU A 342 -1.45 -0.04 16.83
C LEU A 342 -0.86 1.32 17.24
N ARG A 343 0.29 1.32 17.91
CA ARG A 343 0.99 2.56 18.27
C ARG A 343 1.36 3.39 17.04
N GLY A 344 1.90 2.75 16.02
CA GLY A 344 2.25 3.41 14.76
C GLY A 344 1.02 4.01 14.08
N GLU A 345 -0.06 3.25 13.94
CA GLU A 345 -1.31 3.74 13.35
C GLU A 345 -1.91 4.93 14.12
N ILE A 346 -1.88 4.89 15.46
CA ILE A 346 -2.33 6.00 16.31
C ILE A 346 -1.48 7.25 16.06
N LEU A 347 -0.15 7.09 15.99
CA LEU A 347 0.77 8.21 15.75
C LEU A 347 0.58 8.83 14.36
N ASP A 348 0.34 8.03 13.32
CA ASP A 348 0.01 8.53 12.00
C ASP A 348 -1.30 9.35 12.00
N ARG A 349 -2.34 8.86 12.70
CA ARG A 349 -3.60 9.60 12.87
C ARG A 349 -3.45 10.89 13.69
N GLN A 350 -2.45 10.95 14.57
CA GLN A 350 -2.09 12.15 15.35
C GLN A 350 -1.16 13.13 14.61
N ASP A 351 -0.94 12.90 13.30
CA ASP A 351 -0.01 13.70 12.47
C ASP A 351 1.45 13.66 12.98
N ARG A 352 1.88 12.48 13.46
CA ARG A 352 3.23 12.21 13.96
C ARG A 352 3.91 11.06 13.19
N PRO A 353 4.02 11.16 11.86
CA PRO A 353 4.49 10.03 11.04
C PRO A 353 5.95 9.65 11.30
N LYS A 354 6.80 10.58 11.75
CA LYS A 354 8.20 10.25 12.11
C LYS A 354 8.29 9.32 13.34
N ASP A 355 7.39 9.50 14.31
CA ASP A 355 7.32 8.63 15.48
C ASP A 355 6.66 7.28 15.11
N ALA A 356 5.70 7.30 14.19
CA ALA A 356 5.08 6.09 13.65
C ALA A 356 6.11 5.19 12.93
N VAL A 357 7.01 5.77 12.12
CA VAL A 357 8.13 5.05 11.49
C VAL A 357 8.93 4.26 12.53
N GLN A 358 9.28 4.86 13.69
CA GLN A 358 10.04 4.19 14.74
C GLN A 358 9.26 2.99 15.34
N ALA A 359 7.94 3.13 15.49
CA ALA A 359 7.09 2.06 15.99
C ALA A 359 7.04 0.88 15.00
N PHE A 360 6.81 1.15 13.72
CA PHE A 360 6.77 0.11 12.68
C PHE A 360 8.14 -0.55 12.44
N GLU A 361 9.24 0.21 12.43
CA GLU A 361 10.59 -0.35 12.38
C GLU A 361 10.87 -1.26 13.61
N SER A 362 10.33 -0.92 14.78
CA SER A 362 10.46 -1.77 15.97
C SER A 362 9.66 -3.06 15.85
N ALA A 363 8.49 -3.05 15.21
CA ALA A 363 7.72 -4.24 14.87
C ALA A 363 8.51 -5.14 13.90
N LEU A 364 9.10 -4.58 12.85
CA LEU A 364 9.89 -5.30 11.85
C LEU A 364 11.20 -5.85 12.41
N LYS A 365 11.78 -5.28 13.45
CA LYS A 365 12.93 -5.90 14.17
C LYS A 365 12.54 -7.22 14.82
N THR A 366 11.28 -7.40 15.20
CA THR A 366 10.77 -8.63 15.82
C THR A 366 10.26 -9.60 14.76
N GLU A 367 9.52 -9.11 13.77
CA GLU A 367 8.95 -9.87 12.66
C GLU A 367 9.33 -9.21 11.32
N PRO A 368 10.53 -9.49 10.77
CA PRO A 368 11.02 -8.87 9.53
C PRO A 368 10.15 -9.17 8.30
N ASP A 369 9.42 -10.28 8.30
CA ASP A 369 8.58 -10.70 7.18
C ASP A 369 7.09 -10.33 7.36
N ASN A 370 6.79 -9.35 8.22
CA ASN A 370 5.40 -8.93 8.47
C ASN A 370 4.93 -7.95 7.39
N ALA A 371 4.14 -8.43 6.43
CA ALA A 371 3.63 -7.65 5.30
C ALA A 371 2.79 -6.43 5.73
N VAL A 372 2.00 -6.56 6.82
CA VAL A 372 1.19 -5.47 7.36
C VAL A 372 2.06 -4.35 7.92
N ALA A 373 3.15 -4.72 8.63
CA ALA A 373 4.10 -3.75 9.17
C ALA A 373 4.80 -2.95 8.04
N HIS A 374 5.21 -3.63 6.96
CA HIS A 374 5.78 -2.97 5.78
C HIS A 374 4.79 -2.02 5.10
N TYR A 375 3.52 -2.42 4.98
CA TYR A 375 2.49 -1.55 4.43
C TYR A 375 2.33 -0.26 5.24
N HIS A 376 2.16 -0.36 6.56
CA HIS A 376 2.01 0.82 7.43
C HIS A 376 3.30 1.67 7.50
N LEU A 377 4.48 1.04 7.47
CA LEU A 377 5.74 1.76 7.38
C LEU A 377 5.83 2.58 6.08
N GLY A 378 5.38 2.01 4.97
CA GLY A 378 5.27 2.73 3.70
C GLY A 378 4.34 3.94 3.81
N GLN A 379 3.18 3.80 4.48
CA GLN A 379 2.28 4.93 4.72
C GLN A 379 2.93 6.04 5.56
N ALA A 380 3.60 5.67 6.66
CA ALA A 380 4.29 6.62 7.50
C ALA A 380 5.42 7.36 6.76
N PHE A 381 6.15 6.67 5.85
CA PHE A 381 7.12 7.31 4.97
C PHE A 381 6.48 8.28 3.98
N ALA A 382 5.35 7.93 3.39
CA ALA A 382 4.62 8.83 2.49
C ALA A 382 4.17 10.10 3.21
N LEU A 383 3.58 9.96 4.41
CA LEU A 383 3.15 11.07 5.25
C LEU A 383 4.34 11.94 5.74
N SER A 384 5.52 11.35 5.91
CA SER A 384 6.74 12.09 6.29
C SER A 384 7.51 12.69 5.10
N GLY A 385 6.96 12.61 3.89
CA GLY A 385 7.56 13.20 2.68
C GLY A 385 8.69 12.39 2.06
N ASN A 386 8.72 11.05 2.26
CA ASN A 386 9.71 10.13 1.70
C ASN A 386 9.07 9.13 0.73
N PRO A 387 8.59 9.55 -0.46
CA PRO A 387 7.80 8.72 -1.36
C PRO A 387 8.59 7.52 -1.93
N GLU A 388 9.91 7.62 -2.09
CA GLU A 388 10.74 6.53 -2.61
C GLU A 388 10.82 5.37 -1.60
N ARG A 389 10.99 5.69 -0.32
CA ARG A 389 10.98 4.69 0.76
C ARG A 389 9.59 4.10 0.92
N ALA A 390 8.55 4.91 0.82
CA ALA A 390 7.16 4.45 0.86
C ALA A 390 6.90 3.38 -0.22
N GLU A 391 7.28 3.67 -1.46
CA GLU A 391 7.13 2.73 -2.57
C GLU A 391 7.89 1.41 -2.32
N SER A 392 9.14 1.52 -1.82
CA SER A 392 9.95 0.34 -1.49
C SER A 392 9.26 -0.57 -0.47
N GLU A 393 8.71 0.02 0.59
CA GLU A 393 8.03 -0.72 1.65
C GLU A 393 6.72 -1.36 1.15
N TRP A 394 5.94 -0.67 0.31
CA TRP A 394 4.73 -1.24 -0.29
C TRP A 394 5.03 -2.39 -1.26
N ARG A 395 6.13 -2.31 -2.03
CA ARG A 395 6.58 -3.42 -2.88
C ARG A 395 6.98 -4.64 -2.04
N GLU A 396 7.65 -4.40 -0.91
CA GLU A 396 8.01 -5.47 0.02
C GLU A 396 6.77 -6.08 0.69
N ALA A 397 5.78 -5.28 1.09
CA ALA A 397 4.50 -5.76 1.60
C ALA A 397 3.80 -6.70 0.59
N VAL A 398 3.72 -6.31 -0.69
CA VAL A 398 3.14 -7.15 -1.75
C VAL A 398 3.92 -8.45 -1.94
N ARG A 399 5.25 -8.37 -1.93
CA ARG A 399 6.12 -9.55 -2.08
C ARG A 399 5.91 -10.54 -0.93
N LEU A 400 5.92 -10.07 0.30
CA LEU A 400 5.75 -10.88 1.50
C LEU A 400 4.36 -11.49 1.58
N ASP A 401 3.31 -10.71 1.33
CA ASP A 401 1.93 -11.20 1.27
C ASP A 401 1.79 -12.31 0.21
N SER A 402 2.35 -12.11 -0.97
CA SER A 402 2.36 -13.14 -2.03
C SER A 402 3.08 -14.42 -1.61
N VAL A 403 4.23 -14.30 -0.94
CA VAL A 403 4.99 -15.47 -0.45
C VAL A 403 4.20 -16.23 0.62
N GLN A 404 3.62 -15.51 1.58
CA GLN A 404 2.81 -16.10 2.66
C GLN A 404 1.56 -16.81 2.12
N HIS A 405 0.98 -16.32 1.05
CA HIS A 405 -0.25 -16.84 0.42
C HIS A 405 -0.02 -17.57 -0.90
N ARG A 406 1.15 -18.24 -1.06
CA ARG A 406 1.48 -19.15 -2.19
C ARG A 406 1.40 -18.50 -3.58
N GLY A 407 1.85 -17.27 -3.69
CA GLY A 407 1.84 -16.52 -4.95
C GLY A 407 0.50 -15.85 -5.25
N GLN A 408 -0.46 -15.90 -4.34
CA GLN A 408 -1.73 -15.18 -4.42
C GLN A 408 -1.75 -14.10 -3.35
N PRO A 409 -1.53 -12.83 -3.69
CA PRO A 409 -1.64 -11.74 -2.72
C PRO A 409 -3.06 -11.68 -2.15
N THR A 410 -3.21 -11.26 -0.91
CA THR A 410 -4.50 -11.09 -0.23
C THR A 410 -4.74 -9.65 0.20
N MET A 411 -3.69 -8.86 0.35
CA MET A 411 -3.78 -7.45 0.73
C MET A 411 -4.04 -6.57 -0.49
N ILE A 412 -5.13 -5.81 -0.46
CA ILE A 412 -5.48 -4.85 -1.50
C ILE A 412 -4.79 -3.50 -1.30
N GLU A 413 -4.62 -3.08 -0.06
CA GLU A 413 -4.14 -1.75 0.32
C GLU A 413 -2.74 -1.41 -0.24
N PRO A 414 -1.74 -2.30 -0.20
CA PRO A 414 -0.45 -2.03 -0.83
C PRO A 414 -0.54 -1.92 -2.36
N GLN A 415 -1.49 -2.64 -2.99
CA GLN A 415 -1.71 -2.54 -4.44
C GLN A 415 -2.32 -1.19 -4.80
N GLU A 416 -3.27 -0.68 -4.00
CA GLU A 416 -3.86 0.65 -4.18
C GLU A 416 -2.83 1.77 -3.96
N ALA A 417 -1.98 1.63 -2.95
CA ALA A 417 -0.89 2.57 -2.69
C ALA A 417 0.10 2.62 -3.88
N LEU A 418 0.50 1.47 -4.40
CA LEU A 418 1.37 1.39 -5.58
C LEU A 418 0.70 1.91 -6.85
N ALA A 419 -0.62 1.70 -7.01
CA ALA A 419 -1.37 2.28 -8.12
C ALA A 419 -1.37 3.81 -8.07
N ALA A 420 -1.52 4.41 -6.88
CA ALA A 420 -1.41 5.86 -6.68
C ALA A 420 -0.01 6.38 -7.03
N VAL A 421 1.05 5.67 -6.63
CA VAL A 421 2.44 5.98 -7.04
C VAL A 421 2.58 5.92 -8.56
N ALA A 422 2.03 4.89 -9.19
CA ALA A 422 2.09 4.70 -10.64
C ALA A 422 1.41 5.87 -11.39
N VAL A 423 0.25 6.31 -10.93
CA VAL A 423 -0.45 7.48 -11.48
C VAL A 423 0.40 8.74 -11.35
N ASN A 424 0.97 9.00 -10.17
CA ASN A 424 1.77 10.20 -9.92
C ASN A 424 3.08 10.23 -10.73
N LYS A 425 3.70 9.07 -10.96
CA LYS A 425 4.94 8.93 -11.75
C LYS A 425 4.68 8.79 -13.28
N GLY A 426 3.45 8.55 -13.69
CA GLY A 426 3.11 8.19 -15.05
C GLY A 426 3.62 6.80 -15.45
N ASP A 427 3.82 5.89 -14.48
CA ASP A 427 4.26 4.51 -14.72
C ASP A 427 3.08 3.64 -15.14
N ILE A 428 2.87 3.59 -16.47
CA ILE A 428 1.74 2.89 -17.08
C ILE A 428 1.79 1.38 -16.83
N ASP A 429 2.99 0.80 -16.77
CA ASP A 429 3.15 -0.65 -16.58
C ASP A 429 2.83 -1.06 -15.14
N LEU A 430 3.32 -0.31 -14.17
CA LEU A 430 2.97 -0.52 -12.77
C LEU A 430 1.47 -0.31 -12.53
N LEU A 431 0.87 0.72 -13.15
CA LEU A 431 -0.57 0.98 -13.04
C LEU A 431 -1.41 -0.18 -13.59
N ALA A 432 -1.01 -0.72 -14.76
CA ALA A 432 -1.68 -1.87 -15.35
C ALA A 432 -1.57 -3.11 -14.46
N GLN A 433 -0.37 -3.39 -13.92
CA GLN A 433 -0.13 -4.53 -13.05
C GLN A 433 -0.94 -4.45 -11.75
N THR A 434 -0.89 -3.31 -11.07
CA THR A 434 -1.58 -3.12 -9.79
C THR A 434 -3.09 -3.13 -9.94
N SER A 435 -3.64 -2.49 -10.97
CA SER A 435 -5.07 -2.51 -11.26
C SER A 435 -5.61 -3.91 -11.55
N GLU A 436 -4.85 -4.75 -12.27
CA GLU A 436 -5.18 -6.16 -12.51
C GLU A 436 -5.22 -6.96 -11.19
N GLN A 437 -4.27 -6.73 -10.28
CA GLN A 437 -4.28 -7.37 -8.96
C GLN A 437 -5.47 -6.91 -8.11
N ILE A 438 -5.79 -5.61 -8.10
CA ILE A 438 -6.96 -5.06 -7.41
C ILE A 438 -8.25 -5.73 -7.91
N ILE A 439 -8.43 -5.85 -9.22
CA ILE A 439 -9.60 -6.54 -9.82
C ILE A 439 -9.64 -8.01 -9.40
N ARG A 440 -8.49 -8.69 -9.39
CA ARG A 440 -8.40 -10.10 -8.97
C ARG A 440 -8.78 -10.30 -7.51
N LEU A 441 -8.29 -9.42 -6.64
CA LEU A 441 -8.55 -9.46 -5.20
C LEU A 441 -10.01 -9.09 -4.88
N GLN A 442 -10.53 -8.11 -5.58
CA GLN A 442 -11.86 -7.57 -5.37
C GLN A 442 -12.59 -7.32 -6.69
N PRO A 443 -13.14 -8.37 -7.34
CA PRO A 443 -13.84 -8.24 -8.64
C PRO A 443 -15.07 -7.33 -8.59
N GLY A 444 -15.61 -7.08 -7.41
CA GLY A 444 -16.73 -6.14 -7.19
C GLY A 444 -16.29 -4.71 -6.88
N SER A 445 -15.00 -4.38 -6.95
CA SER A 445 -14.52 -3.00 -6.73
C SER A 445 -14.50 -2.21 -8.04
N PRO A 446 -15.22 -1.08 -8.15
CA PRO A 446 -15.17 -0.22 -9.34
C PRO A 446 -13.82 0.46 -9.52
N ASN A 447 -13.03 0.64 -8.43
CA ASN A 447 -11.74 1.32 -8.44
C ASN A 447 -10.71 0.60 -9.33
N GLY A 448 -10.60 -0.73 -9.20
CA GLY A 448 -9.67 -1.52 -10.02
C GLY A 448 -9.92 -1.37 -11.51
N TYR A 449 -11.19 -1.39 -11.93
CA TYR A 449 -11.56 -1.17 -13.33
C TYR A 449 -11.26 0.26 -13.79
N SER A 450 -11.51 1.26 -12.97
CA SER A 450 -11.20 2.67 -13.29
C SER A 450 -9.69 2.89 -13.46
N LEU A 451 -8.86 2.31 -12.61
CA LEU A 451 -7.40 2.37 -12.70
C LEU A 451 -6.89 1.64 -13.96
N ARG A 452 -7.45 0.46 -14.28
CA ARG A 452 -7.08 -0.26 -15.50
C ARG A 452 -7.50 0.50 -16.75
N ALA A 453 -8.65 1.15 -16.73
CA ALA A 453 -9.07 2.02 -17.82
C ALA A 453 -8.08 3.18 -18.04
N ALA A 454 -7.58 3.80 -16.97
CA ALA A 454 -6.56 4.84 -17.06
C ALA A 454 -5.26 4.31 -17.72
N ALA A 455 -4.79 3.12 -17.31
CA ALA A 455 -3.64 2.48 -17.96
C ALA A 455 -3.88 2.17 -19.44
N ARG A 456 -5.08 1.68 -19.81
CA ARG A 456 -5.49 1.40 -21.19
C ARG A 456 -5.56 2.68 -22.03
N MET A 457 -6.11 3.77 -21.49
CA MET A 457 -6.13 5.08 -22.15
C MET A 457 -4.71 5.57 -22.46
N ALA A 458 -3.80 5.47 -21.49
CA ALA A 458 -2.40 5.84 -21.69
C ALA A 458 -1.71 4.99 -22.77
N ARG A 459 -2.10 3.73 -22.95
CA ARG A 459 -1.67 2.83 -24.02
C ARG A 459 -2.45 3.01 -25.33
N LYS A 460 -3.36 3.98 -25.39
CA LYS A 460 -4.26 4.26 -26.54
C LYS A 460 -5.27 3.15 -26.84
N ASP A 461 -5.51 2.24 -25.92
CA ASP A 461 -6.61 1.23 -25.98
C ASP A 461 -7.91 1.86 -25.46
N MET A 462 -8.53 2.69 -26.29
CA MET A 462 -9.74 3.42 -25.92
C MET A 462 -10.96 2.49 -25.81
N ALA A 463 -10.99 1.41 -26.59
CA ALA A 463 -12.09 0.45 -26.56
C ALA A 463 -12.08 -0.37 -25.25
N GLY A 464 -10.93 -0.92 -24.88
CA GLY A 464 -10.79 -1.62 -23.61
C GLY A 464 -11.00 -0.72 -22.38
N ALA A 465 -10.58 0.55 -22.47
CA ALA A 465 -10.85 1.51 -21.41
C ALA A 465 -12.36 1.77 -21.24
N GLU A 466 -13.09 1.89 -22.33
CA GLU A 466 -14.56 2.07 -22.30
C GLU A 466 -15.27 0.86 -21.68
N GLU A 467 -14.83 -0.35 -22.01
CA GLU A 467 -15.39 -1.60 -21.43
C GLU A 467 -15.21 -1.61 -19.90
N ASP A 468 -14.00 -1.30 -19.43
CA ASP A 468 -13.70 -1.25 -18.00
C ASP A 468 -14.53 -0.17 -17.28
N LEU A 469 -14.68 1.01 -17.85
CA LEU A 469 -15.45 2.10 -17.25
C LEU A 469 -16.96 1.79 -17.21
N LYS A 470 -17.49 1.15 -18.24
CA LYS A 470 -18.86 0.62 -18.23
C LYS A 470 -19.03 -0.43 -17.13
N LYS A 471 -18.03 -1.30 -16.94
CA LYS A 471 -18.05 -2.29 -15.86
C LYS A 471 -18.01 -1.64 -14.49
N ALA A 472 -17.18 -0.61 -14.29
CA ALA A 472 -17.15 0.17 -13.06
C ALA A 472 -18.51 0.82 -12.73
N ILE A 473 -19.22 1.35 -13.74
CA ILE A 473 -20.57 1.91 -13.60
C ILE A 473 -21.59 0.81 -13.27
N GLU A 474 -21.51 -0.35 -13.92
CA GLU A 474 -22.40 -1.50 -13.65
C GLU A 474 -22.28 -1.96 -12.19
N ILE A 475 -21.04 -2.05 -11.67
CA ILE A 475 -20.76 -2.47 -10.30
C ILE A 475 -21.27 -1.42 -9.29
N ALA A 476 -21.06 -0.15 -9.56
CA ALA A 476 -21.38 0.94 -8.65
C ALA A 476 -22.18 2.06 -9.36
N PRO A 477 -23.44 1.84 -9.74
CA PRO A 477 -24.22 2.79 -10.54
C PRO A 477 -24.56 4.08 -9.81
N GLN A 478 -24.42 4.12 -8.49
CA GLN A 478 -24.59 5.34 -7.66
C GLN A 478 -23.29 6.09 -7.41
N SER A 479 -22.13 5.51 -7.75
CA SER A 479 -20.84 6.17 -7.61
C SER A 479 -20.60 7.17 -8.74
N PRO A 480 -20.14 8.40 -8.47
CA PRO A 480 -19.82 9.38 -9.52
C PRO A 480 -18.56 9.00 -10.32
N VAL A 481 -17.67 8.16 -9.75
CA VAL A 481 -16.31 7.91 -10.24
C VAL A 481 -16.31 7.32 -11.65
N GLY A 482 -17.08 6.27 -11.90
CA GLY A 482 -17.14 5.62 -13.21
C GLY A 482 -17.65 6.59 -14.30
N TYR A 483 -18.64 7.42 -13.97
CA TYR A 483 -19.17 8.43 -14.90
C TYR A 483 -18.15 9.52 -15.20
N SER A 484 -17.44 10.03 -14.18
CA SER A 484 -16.41 11.05 -14.34
C SER A 484 -15.27 10.57 -15.24
N HIS A 485 -14.80 9.33 -15.04
CA HIS A 485 -13.74 8.76 -15.85
C HIS A 485 -14.20 8.47 -17.29
N LEU A 486 -15.44 7.98 -17.49
CA LEU A 486 -15.99 7.79 -18.83
C LEU A 486 -16.19 9.13 -19.55
N ALA A 487 -16.58 10.18 -18.83
CA ALA A 487 -16.65 11.54 -19.36
C ALA A 487 -15.25 12.01 -19.82
N GLY A 488 -14.21 11.75 -19.02
CA GLY A 488 -12.81 12.05 -19.39
C GLY A 488 -12.36 11.32 -20.68
N LEU A 489 -12.77 10.06 -20.82
CA LEU A 489 -12.54 9.31 -22.06
C LEU A 489 -13.24 9.96 -23.26
N ARG A 490 -14.51 10.37 -23.13
CA ARG A 490 -15.27 11.05 -24.17
C ARG A 490 -14.65 12.41 -24.53
N LEU A 491 -14.15 13.14 -23.52
CA LEU A 491 -13.43 14.40 -23.74
C LEU A 491 -12.15 14.18 -24.58
N ALA A 492 -11.37 13.14 -24.25
CA ALA A 492 -10.18 12.78 -25.02
C ALA A 492 -10.53 12.38 -26.47
N GLN A 493 -11.68 11.79 -26.70
CA GLN A 493 -12.23 11.45 -28.02
C GLN A 493 -12.89 12.67 -28.73
N LYS A 494 -12.88 13.84 -28.11
CA LYS A 494 -13.54 15.09 -28.60
C LYS A 494 -15.06 14.95 -28.74
N GLN A 495 -15.67 14.03 -28.01
CA GLN A 495 -17.12 13.81 -27.92
C GLN A 495 -17.71 14.71 -26.82
N TYR A 496 -17.63 16.02 -27.01
CA TYR A 496 -17.88 17.02 -25.96
C TYR A 496 -19.27 16.93 -25.36
N SER A 497 -20.33 16.80 -26.18
CA SER A 497 -21.71 16.69 -25.70
C SER A 497 -21.96 15.46 -24.82
N GLU A 498 -21.34 14.33 -25.16
CA GLU A 498 -21.46 13.12 -24.36
C GLU A 498 -20.66 13.23 -23.06
N ALA A 499 -19.46 13.83 -23.12
CA ALA A 499 -18.65 14.13 -21.94
C ALA A 499 -19.39 15.04 -20.94
N GLU A 500 -20.01 16.14 -21.43
CA GLU A 500 -20.82 17.04 -20.61
C GLU A 500 -21.94 16.29 -19.90
N LYS A 501 -22.71 15.47 -20.63
CA LYS A 501 -23.80 14.70 -20.06
C LYS A 501 -23.34 13.73 -18.98
N LEU A 502 -22.21 13.07 -19.16
CA LEU A 502 -21.65 12.12 -18.20
C LEU A 502 -21.12 12.83 -16.94
N TYR A 503 -20.44 13.98 -17.09
CA TYR A 503 -20.04 14.79 -15.94
C TYR A 503 -21.24 15.29 -15.13
N GLU A 504 -22.30 15.75 -15.79
CA GLU A 504 -23.54 16.14 -15.09
C GLU A 504 -24.18 14.94 -14.37
N GLN A 505 -24.19 13.75 -14.98
CA GLN A 505 -24.66 12.53 -14.33
C GLN A 505 -23.83 12.18 -13.08
N ALA A 506 -22.53 12.42 -13.10
CA ALA A 506 -21.67 12.23 -11.93
C ALA A 506 -22.04 13.21 -10.80
N LEU A 507 -22.24 14.50 -11.14
CA LEU A 507 -22.63 15.57 -10.19
C LEU A 507 -24.05 15.41 -9.65
N ASP A 508 -24.95 14.78 -10.40
CA ASP A 508 -26.30 14.46 -9.91
C ASP A 508 -26.27 13.33 -8.85
N ARG A 509 -25.31 12.41 -8.94
CA ARG A 509 -25.12 11.33 -7.95
C ARG A 509 -24.43 11.82 -6.69
N ASP A 510 -23.40 12.62 -6.86
CA ASP A 510 -22.71 13.27 -5.76
C ASP A 510 -22.40 14.73 -6.11
N PRO A 511 -23.15 15.67 -5.53
CA PRO A 511 -22.90 17.10 -5.70
C PRO A 511 -21.50 17.55 -5.23
N ASN A 512 -20.77 16.71 -4.49
CA ASN A 512 -19.41 16.97 -4.02
C ASN A 512 -18.34 16.27 -4.87
N ALA A 513 -18.68 15.67 -6.00
CA ALA A 513 -17.72 15.02 -6.91
C ALA A 513 -16.81 16.07 -7.56
N VAL A 514 -15.67 16.34 -6.93
CA VAL A 514 -14.69 17.34 -7.37
C VAL A 514 -14.17 17.04 -8.77
N ASP A 515 -13.82 15.78 -9.05
CA ASP A 515 -13.26 15.36 -10.33
C ASP A 515 -14.23 15.59 -11.50
N ALA A 516 -15.53 15.35 -11.26
CA ALA A 516 -16.55 15.59 -12.25
C ALA A 516 -16.68 17.09 -12.58
N LEU A 517 -16.70 17.96 -11.55
CA LEU A 517 -16.78 19.39 -11.76
C LEU A 517 -15.52 19.96 -12.42
N GLN A 518 -14.34 19.50 -11.99
CA GLN A 518 -13.07 19.90 -12.61
C GLN A 518 -13.01 19.47 -14.08
N GLY A 519 -13.46 18.24 -14.38
CA GLY A 519 -13.55 17.74 -15.75
C GLY A 519 -14.51 18.56 -16.61
N LEU A 520 -15.66 18.94 -16.06
CA LEU A 520 -16.64 19.77 -16.75
C LEU A 520 -16.13 21.21 -16.99
N VAL A 521 -15.44 21.80 -16.01
CA VAL A 521 -14.76 23.09 -16.18
C VAL A 521 -13.71 23.01 -17.29
N ASN A 522 -12.88 21.96 -17.28
CA ASN A 522 -11.87 21.74 -18.32
C ASN A 522 -12.50 21.56 -19.71
N LEU A 523 -13.60 20.82 -19.81
CA LEU A 523 -14.37 20.69 -21.05
C LEU A 523 -14.75 22.06 -21.62
N TYR A 524 -15.36 22.93 -20.81
CA TYR A 524 -15.77 24.26 -21.26
C TYR A 524 -14.57 25.16 -21.63
N LEU A 525 -13.43 25.00 -20.96
CA LEU A 525 -12.20 25.70 -21.34
C LEU A 525 -11.65 25.23 -22.70
N VAL A 526 -11.69 23.92 -22.97
CA VAL A 526 -11.32 23.35 -24.28
C VAL A 526 -12.24 23.88 -25.38
N GLU A 527 -13.53 24.04 -25.09
CA GLU A 527 -14.51 24.64 -26.00
C GLU A 527 -14.41 26.17 -26.08
N LYS A 528 -13.46 26.81 -25.36
CA LYS A 528 -13.28 28.26 -25.28
C LYS A 528 -14.51 28.99 -24.70
N GLN A 529 -15.20 28.38 -23.73
CA GLN A 529 -16.39 28.89 -23.08
C GLN A 529 -16.15 29.18 -21.57
N PRO A 530 -15.21 30.06 -21.18
CA PRO A 530 -14.86 30.27 -19.78
C PRO A 530 -16.04 30.85 -18.95
N ALA A 531 -16.91 31.64 -19.59
CA ALA A 531 -18.11 32.17 -18.93
C ALA A 531 -19.08 31.03 -18.53
N LYS A 532 -19.24 30.02 -19.39
CA LYS A 532 -20.07 28.83 -19.10
C LYS A 532 -19.48 28.04 -17.96
N ALA A 533 -18.14 27.88 -17.95
CA ALA A 533 -17.40 27.22 -16.87
C ALA A 533 -17.68 27.91 -15.51
N LEU A 534 -17.55 29.25 -15.47
CA LEU A 534 -17.76 30.03 -14.25
C LEU A 534 -19.22 29.97 -13.77
N ALA A 535 -20.17 30.06 -14.70
CA ALA A 535 -21.61 30.00 -14.38
C ALA A 535 -21.95 28.62 -13.78
N ARG A 536 -21.45 27.54 -14.39
CA ARG A 536 -21.70 26.18 -13.91
C ARG A 536 -21.07 25.92 -12.53
N LEU A 537 -19.85 26.44 -12.32
CA LEU A 537 -19.15 26.35 -11.05
C LEU A 537 -19.89 27.10 -9.94
N ASN A 538 -20.41 28.33 -10.22
CA ASN A 538 -21.24 29.10 -9.30
C ASN A 538 -22.53 28.35 -8.92
N GLN A 539 -23.17 27.69 -9.89
CA GLN A 539 -24.32 26.85 -9.62
C GLN A 539 -23.99 25.67 -8.68
N GLN A 540 -22.81 25.05 -8.86
CA GLN A 540 -22.40 23.94 -8.01
C GLN A 540 -22.01 24.39 -6.60
N ILE A 541 -21.35 25.54 -6.48
CA ILE A 541 -21.04 26.15 -5.17
C ILE A 541 -22.34 26.45 -4.40
N SER A 542 -23.41 26.89 -5.10
CA SER A 542 -24.72 27.12 -4.46
C SER A 542 -25.35 25.84 -3.90
N LYS A 543 -25.09 24.68 -4.52
CA LYS A 543 -25.56 23.38 -4.05
C LYS A 543 -24.69 22.83 -2.90
N SER A 544 -23.39 23.15 -2.91
CA SER A 544 -22.39 22.64 -1.94
C SER A 544 -21.50 23.76 -1.41
N PRO A 545 -22.04 24.73 -0.67
CA PRO A 545 -21.32 25.95 -0.28
C PRO A 545 -20.20 25.74 0.75
N ALA A 546 -20.16 24.57 1.37
CA ALA A 546 -19.11 24.18 2.32
C ALA A 546 -17.91 23.47 1.66
N ASN A 547 -17.98 23.20 0.34
CA ASN A 547 -16.88 22.55 -0.36
C ASN A 547 -15.78 23.55 -0.74
N GLY A 548 -14.74 23.67 0.08
CA GLY A 548 -13.61 24.59 -0.14
C GLY A 548 -12.89 24.38 -1.47
N THR A 549 -12.84 23.14 -1.99
CA THR A 549 -12.17 22.83 -3.25
C THR A 549 -12.85 23.50 -4.45
N TYR A 550 -14.15 23.69 -4.41
CA TYR A 550 -14.87 24.40 -5.48
C TYR A 550 -14.45 25.87 -5.59
N TYR A 551 -14.20 26.51 -4.44
CA TYR A 551 -13.67 27.87 -4.42
C TYR A 551 -12.22 27.92 -4.93
N LEU A 552 -11.41 26.86 -4.73
CA LEU A 552 -10.06 26.77 -5.33
C LEU A 552 -10.13 26.72 -6.86
N ILE A 553 -11.03 25.89 -7.41
CA ILE A 553 -11.25 25.81 -8.87
C ILE A 553 -11.69 27.16 -9.40
N GLN A 554 -12.60 27.85 -8.69
CA GLN A 554 -13.10 29.15 -9.06
C GLN A 554 -12.00 30.25 -9.03
N ALA A 555 -11.21 30.26 -7.96
CA ALA A 555 -10.08 31.21 -7.84
C ALA A 555 -9.07 31.02 -8.98
N LYS A 556 -8.75 29.76 -9.32
CA LYS A 556 -7.88 29.43 -10.44
C LYS A 556 -8.42 29.90 -11.78
N LEU A 557 -9.70 29.70 -12.01
CA LEU A 557 -10.38 30.13 -13.23
C LEU A 557 -10.39 31.66 -13.37
N LEU A 558 -10.74 32.39 -12.30
CA LEU A 558 -10.75 33.84 -12.24
C LEU A 558 -9.35 34.43 -12.42
N LEU A 559 -8.35 33.86 -11.79
CA LEU A 559 -6.94 34.27 -11.94
C LEU A 559 -6.48 34.13 -13.39
N ALA A 560 -6.78 33.00 -14.03
CA ALA A 560 -6.47 32.76 -15.44
C ALA A 560 -7.24 33.73 -16.38
N GLY A 561 -8.42 34.18 -15.99
CA GLY A 561 -9.19 35.20 -16.67
C GLY A 561 -8.73 36.65 -16.44
N GLY A 562 -7.71 36.87 -15.58
CA GLY A 562 -7.13 38.18 -15.26
C GLY A 562 -7.87 38.94 -14.15
N ASP A 563 -8.92 38.38 -13.53
CA ASP A 563 -9.65 39.03 -12.41
C ASP A 563 -8.99 38.62 -11.05
N ALA A 564 -7.81 39.19 -10.82
CA ALA A 564 -6.99 38.86 -9.65
C ALA A 564 -7.69 39.23 -8.32
N LYS A 565 -8.46 40.36 -8.28
CA LYS A 565 -9.15 40.80 -7.06
C LYS A 565 -10.31 39.87 -6.67
N MET A 566 -11.08 39.42 -7.65
CA MET A 566 -12.13 38.45 -7.37
C MET A 566 -11.57 37.11 -7.03
N ALA A 567 -10.47 36.69 -7.70
CA ALA A 567 -9.75 35.44 -7.38
C ALA A 567 -9.25 35.44 -5.95
N GLU A 568 -8.68 36.56 -5.44
CA GLU A 568 -8.26 36.72 -4.05
C GLU A 568 -9.40 36.52 -3.06
N ALA A 569 -10.54 37.19 -3.28
CA ALA A 569 -11.71 37.07 -2.42
C ALA A 569 -12.25 35.64 -2.35
N VAL A 570 -12.22 34.93 -3.48
CA VAL A 570 -12.67 33.56 -3.58
C VAL A 570 -11.65 32.58 -2.94
N ALA A 571 -10.34 32.82 -3.14
CA ALA A 571 -9.29 32.01 -2.49
C ALA A 571 -9.33 32.17 -0.96
N GLN A 572 -9.59 33.39 -0.46
CA GLN A 572 -9.79 33.62 0.97
C GLN A 572 -10.97 32.78 1.50
N LYS A 573 -12.07 32.67 0.75
CA LYS A 573 -13.21 31.84 1.15
C LYS A 573 -12.82 30.34 1.24
N ALA A 574 -11.98 29.86 0.33
CA ALA A 574 -11.45 28.48 0.42
C ALA A 574 -10.63 28.27 1.70
N VAL A 575 -9.78 29.23 2.08
CA VAL A 575 -8.99 29.20 3.31
C VAL A 575 -9.89 29.28 4.55
N ASP A 576 -10.96 30.08 4.54
CA ASP A 576 -11.90 30.18 5.66
C ASP A 576 -12.61 28.84 5.93
N LEU A 577 -12.96 28.11 4.87
CA LEU A 577 -13.58 26.79 4.95
C LEU A 577 -12.61 25.69 5.35
N SER A 578 -11.35 25.82 5.00
CA SER A 578 -10.32 24.82 5.25
C SER A 578 -8.99 25.49 5.68
N PRO A 579 -8.88 26.02 6.90
CA PRO A 579 -7.76 26.86 7.34
C PRO A 579 -6.39 26.16 7.34
N LYS A 580 -6.37 24.83 7.35
CA LYS A 580 -5.15 23.99 7.33
C LYS A 580 -4.85 23.46 5.92
N ASN A 581 -5.63 23.78 4.92
CA ASN A 581 -5.40 23.31 3.56
C ASN A 581 -4.26 24.11 2.91
N GLN A 582 -3.11 23.43 2.72
CA GLN A 582 -1.92 24.06 2.14
C GLN A 582 -2.16 24.58 0.71
N GLU A 583 -2.91 23.85 -0.10
CA GLU A 583 -3.23 24.28 -1.47
C GLU A 583 -4.13 25.54 -1.48
N ALA A 584 -5.02 25.69 -0.50
CA ALA A 584 -5.82 26.88 -0.34
C ALA A 584 -4.95 28.10 0.01
N LEU A 585 -3.99 27.92 0.93
CA LEU A 585 -3.04 28.98 1.29
C LEU A 585 -2.15 29.37 0.10
N LEU A 586 -1.66 28.40 -0.66
CA LEU A 586 -0.84 28.66 -1.86
C LEU A 586 -1.64 29.42 -2.93
N MET A 587 -2.89 29.03 -3.15
CA MET A 587 -3.78 29.75 -4.08
C MET A 587 -4.02 31.17 -3.62
N LEU A 588 -4.26 31.37 -2.31
CA LEU A 588 -4.43 32.71 -1.74
C LEU A 588 -3.16 33.57 -1.92
N ILE A 589 -1.97 33.02 -1.66
CA ILE A 589 -0.69 33.71 -1.91
C ILE A 589 -0.60 34.14 -3.38
N GLN A 590 -0.86 33.23 -4.34
CA GLN A 590 -0.78 33.52 -5.76
C GLN A 590 -1.75 34.61 -6.18
N THR A 591 -2.99 34.55 -5.69
CA THR A 591 -4.02 35.57 -6.01
C THR A 591 -3.72 36.91 -5.36
N GLN A 592 -3.21 36.95 -4.13
CA GLN A 592 -2.75 38.17 -3.45
C GLN A 592 -1.59 38.83 -4.18
N LEU A 593 -0.59 38.06 -4.62
CA LEU A 593 0.52 38.57 -5.43
C LEU A 593 0.02 39.16 -6.76
N ALA A 594 -0.89 38.48 -7.44
CA ALA A 594 -1.47 38.94 -8.68
C ALA A 594 -2.35 40.18 -8.52
N ALA A 595 -3.03 40.32 -7.38
CA ALA A 595 -3.84 41.51 -7.04
C ALA A 595 -3.01 42.68 -6.51
N GLY A 596 -1.72 42.48 -6.24
CA GLY A 596 -0.84 43.50 -5.64
C GLY A 596 -0.99 43.65 -4.13
N SER A 597 -1.64 42.71 -3.45
CA SER A 597 -1.86 42.69 -1.99
C SER A 597 -0.63 42.12 -1.27
N THR A 598 0.54 42.78 -1.45
CA THR A 598 1.88 42.25 -1.08
C THR A 598 2.03 41.94 0.40
N ASP A 599 1.56 42.82 1.31
CA ASP A 599 1.66 42.61 2.74
C ASP A 599 0.84 41.40 3.23
N GLN A 600 -0.35 41.24 2.61
CA GLN A 600 -1.20 40.08 2.90
C GLN A 600 -0.57 38.79 2.38
N ALA A 601 0.05 38.85 1.20
CA ALA A 601 0.78 37.71 0.63
C ALA A 601 1.92 37.24 1.55
N ALA A 602 2.71 38.20 2.10
CA ALA A 602 3.78 37.93 3.06
C ALA A 602 3.23 37.24 4.32
N ALA A 603 2.15 37.76 4.89
CA ALA A 603 1.52 37.17 6.07
C ALA A 603 0.96 35.77 5.78
N THR A 604 0.37 35.57 4.60
CA THR A 604 -0.15 34.24 4.19
C THR A 604 0.99 33.24 3.96
N CYS A 605 2.13 33.68 3.36
CA CYS A 605 3.35 32.85 3.23
C CYS A 605 3.85 32.40 4.62
N GLN A 606 3.96 33.34 5.57
CA GLN A 606 4.41 33.02 6.93
C GLN A 606 3.50 31.98 7.59
N ARG A 607 2.19 32.16 7.50
CA ARG A 607 1.20 31.19 8.00
C ARG A 607 1.35 29.81 7.35
N ALA A 608 1.56 29.75 6.04
CA ALA A 608 1.73 28.49 5.31
C ALA A 608 3.04 27.77 5.73
N ILE A 609 4.12 28.53 5.97
CA ILE A 609 5.42 28.00 6.47
C ILE A 609 5.27 27.46 7.89
N GLU A 610 4.53 28.14 8.76
CA GLU A 610 4.27 27.71 10.13
C GLU A 610 3.45 26.40 10.17
N GLN A 611 2.49 26.26 9.27
CA GLN A 611 1.66 25.06 9.18
C GLN A 611 2.39 23.87 8.59
N ASN A 612 3.20 24.08 7.56
CA ASN A 612 4.03 23.03 6.95
C ASN A 612 5.45 23.54 6.69
N PRO A 613 6.37 23.43 7.68
CA PRO A 613 7.74 23.91 7.55
C PRO A 613 8.59 23.21 6.48
N HIS A 614 8.11 22.07 5.96
CA HIS A 614 8.79 21.30 4.90
C HIS A 614 8.31 21.64 3.49
N ASP A 615 7.21 22.36 3.33
CA ASP A 615 6.78 22.84 2.02
C ASP A 615 7.61 24.06 1.59
N VAL A 616 8.42 23.87 0.57
CA VAL A 616 9.31 24.92 0.05
C VAL A 616 8.60 25.98 -0.79
N ARG A 617 7.38 25.72 -1.26
CA ARG A 617 6.64 26.62 -2.16
C ARG A 617 6.33 27.98 -1.52
N PRO A 618 5.83 28.06 -0.27
CA PRO A 618 5.63 29.36 0.38
C PRO A 618 6.92 30.12 0.63
N LEU A 619 8.05 29.38 0.90
CA LEU A 619 9.37 30.01 1.06
C LEU A 619 9.82 30.67 -0.26
N LEU A 620 9.58 30.00 -1.39
CA LEU A 620 9.91 30.58 -2.70
C LEU A 620 9.13 31.86 -2.98
N PHE A 621 7.82 31.84 -2.75
CA PHE A 621 7.00 33.05 -2.91
C PHE A 621 7.41 34.19 -1.98
N LEU A 622 7.74 33.87 -0.72
CA LEU A 622 8.18 34.86 0.25
C LEU A 622 9.51 35.50 -0.16
N ALA A 623 10.49 34.69 -0.58
CA ALA A 623 11.79 35.19 -1.02
C ALA A 623 11.68 36.09 -2.26
N GLN A 624 10.88 35.69 -3.27
CA GLN A 624 10.61 36.51 -4.44
C GLN A 624 9.88 37.82 -4.10
N LEU A 625 8.97 37.79 -3.14
CA LEU A 625 8.28 38.99 -2.67
C LEU A 625 9.25 39.94 -1.97
N GLN A 626 10.09 39.44 -1.06
CA GLN A 626 11.14 40.22 -0.36
C GLN A 626 12.11 40.85 -1.37
N GLU A 627 12.55 40.09 -2.37
CA GLU A 627 13.39 40.59 -3.46
C GLU A 627 12.70 41.74 -4.22
N SER A 628 11.43 41.57 -4.62
CA SER A 628 10.67 42.60 -5.31
C SER A 628 10.45 43.89 -4.51
N GLN A 629 10.47 43.76 -3.17
CA GLN A 629 10.40 44.90 -2.25
C GLN A 629 11.76 45.52 -1.95
N GLY A 630 12.87 45.00 -2.52
CA GLY A 630 14.23 45.45 -2.30
C GLY A 630 14.83 44.96 -0.95
N ASP A 631 14.16 44.11 -0.24
CA ASP A 631 14.65 43.51 1.01
C ASP A 631 15.50 42.25 0.70
N TRP A 632 16.59 42.48 0.00
CA TRP A 632 17.47 41.43 -0.48
C TRP A 632 18.10 40.59 0.65
N LYS A 633 18.33 41.18 1.87
CA LYS A 633 18.90 40.43 3.00
C LYS A 633 17.98 39.35 3.53
N ASN A 634 16.70 39.66 3.68
CA ASN A 634 15.71 38.68 4.09
C ASN A 634 15.42 37.69 2.95
N ALA A 635 15.44 38.13 1.69
CA ALA A 635 15.32 37.23 0.54
C ALA A 635 16.46 36.19 0.51
N GLU A 636 17.73 36.62 0.72
CA GLU A 636 18.90 35.74 0.82
C GLU A 636 18.69 34.66 1.89
N GLN A 637 18.31 35.08 3.11
CA GLN A 637 18.06 34.14 4.22
C GLN A 637 16.92 33.15 3.90
N THR A 638 15.88 33.63 3.26
CA THR A 638 14.71 32.79 2.91
C THR A 638 15.08 31.77 1.81
N TYR A 639 15.86 32.18 0.79
CA TYR A 639 16.40 31.25 -0.21
C TYR A 639 17.34 30.22 0.41
N HIS A 640 18.22 30.62 1.32
CA HIS A 640 19.08 29.70 2.04
C HIS A 640 18.28 28.68 2.84
N LYS A 641 17.23 29.09 3.55
CA LYS A 641 16.34 28.18 4.29
C LYS A 641 15.65 27.19 3.34
N LEU A 642 15.20 27.65 2.17
CA LEU A 642 14.62 26.80 1.15
C LEU A 642 15.64 25.76 0.66
N LEU A 643 16.86 26.17 0.31
CA LEU A 643 17.91 25.29 -0.20
C LEU A 643 18.46 24.32 0.88
N GLN A 644 18.30 24.62 2.18
CA GLN A 644 18.56 23.66 3.25
C GLN A 644 17.53 22.50 3.21
N LEU A 645 16.29 22.79 2.85
CA LEU A 645 15.24 21.78 2.72
C LEU A 645 15.30 21.02 1.40
N GLN A 646 15.62 21.73 0.32
CA GLN A 646 15.70 21.20 -1.04
C GLN A 646 16.94 21.75 -1.76
N PRO A 647 18.12 21.11 -1.59
CA PRO A 647 19.40 21.62 -2.11
C PRO A 647 19.49 21.71 -3.66
N ASP A 648 18.66 20.96 -4.36
CA ASP A 648 18.61 20.89 -5.83
C ASP A 648 17.48 21.73 -6.43
N ASN A 649 16.81 22.58 -5.65
CA ASN A 649 15.77 23.47 -6.15
C ASN A 649 16.37 24.50 -7.12
N ALA A 650 16.21 24.24 -8.42
CA ALA A 650 16.85 25.01 -9.47
C ALA A 650 16.43 26.49 -9.47
N MET A 651 15.16 26.79 -9.23
CA MET A 651 14.65 28.17 -9.24
C MET A 651 15.22 28.98 -8.08
N ALA A 652 15.21 28.40 -6.87
CA ALA A 652 15.77 29.06 -5.70
C ALA A 652 17.29 29.25 -5.81
N ALA A 653 18.01 28.26 -6.34
CA ALA A 653 19.44 28.33 -6.58
C ALA A 653 19.77 29.44 -7.62
N ASN A 654 19.03 29.51 -8.72
CA ASN A 654 19.18 30.55 -9.72
C ASN A 654 18.94 31.96 -9.16
N ASN A 655 17.84 32.15 -8.43
CA ASN A 655 17.47 33.47 -7.90
C ASN A 655 18.45 33.92 -6.81
N LEU A 656 18.87 33.00 -5.92
CA LEU A 656 19.90 33.31 -4.92
C LEU A 656 21.24 33.67 -5.59
N ALA A 657 21.64 32.91 -6.62
CA ALA A 657 22.87 33.21 -7.37
C ALA A 657 22.83 34.61 -7.98
N TYR A 658 21.75 34.98 -8.65
CA TYR A 658 21.53 36.29 -9.24
C TYR A 658 21.60 37.40 -8.16
N LEU A 659 20.86 37.23 -7.07
CA LEU A 659 20.85 38.17 -5.93
C LEU A 659 22.27 38.35 -5.34
N MET A 660 23.01 37.26 -5.17
CA MET A 660 24.40 37.33 -4.66
C MET A 660 25.33 38.11 -5.61
N LEU A 661 25.19 37.94 -6.92
CA LEU A 661 25.98 38.65 -7.92
C LEU A 661 25.66 40.15 -7.96
N GLU A 662 24.39 40.51 -7.91
CA GLU A 662 23.93 41.92 -7.90
C GLU A 662 24.41 42.69 -6.66
N HIS A 663 24.56 42.00 -5.54
CA HIS A 663 25.01 42.63 -4.28
C HIS A 663 26.47 42.38 -3.94
N GLY A 664 27.29 41.88 -4.88
CA GLY A 664 28.73 41.68 -4.72
C GLY A 664 29.10 40.68 -3.64
N LEU A 665 28.28 39.69 -3.38
CA LEU A 665 28.54 38.64 -2.41
C LEU A 665 29.50 37.58 -2.99
N ASN A 666 29.68 36.44 -2.28
CA ASN A 666 30.64 35.41 -2.70
C ASN A 666 30.35 34.83 -4.08
N THR A 667 31.13 35.24 -5.08
CA THR A 667 31.03 34.86 -6.48
C THR A 667 31.21 33.35 -6.73
N ASP A 668 32.04 32.67 -5.91
CA ASP A 668 32.22 31.19 -6.08
C ASP A 668 30.99 30.42 -5.66
N VAL A 669 30.35 30.83 -4.57
CA VAL A 669 29.05 30.26 -4.15
C VAL A 669 27.98 30.57 -5.16
N ALA A 670 27.89 31.82 -5.66
CA ALA A 670 26.94 32.22 -6.68
C ALA A 670 27.11 31.40 -7.97
N LEU A 671 28.36 31.15 -8.41
CA LEU A 671 28.62 30.31 -9.59
C LEU A 671 28.13 28.88 -9.38
N SER A 672 28.40 28.28 -8.22
CA SER A 672 27.91 26.90 -7.91
C SER A 672 26.38 26.82 -7.91
N LEU A 673 25.71 27.82 -7.35
CA LEU A 673 24.26 27.92 -7.33
C LEU A 673 23.70 28.14 -8.76
N ALA A 674 24.31 29.02 -9.57
CA ALA A 674 23.93 29.25 -10.96
C ALA A 674 24.06 27.98 -11.80
N GLN A 675 25.10 27.16 -11.58
CA GLN A 675 25.27 25.85 -12.21
C GLN A 675 24.16 24.88 -11.82
N THR A 676 23.73 24.91 -10.55
CA THR A 676 22.58 24.11 -10.08
C THR A 676 21.30 24.57 -10.76
N GLY A 677 21.08 25.88 -10.85
CA GLY A 677 19.94 26.48 -11.55
C GLY A 677 19.90 26.06 -13.03
N ARG A 678 21.01 26.20 -13.77
CA ARG A 678 21.10 25.83 -15.19
C ARG A 678 20.86 24.33 -15.41
N ARG A 679 21.41 23.47 -14.55
CA ARG A 679 21.20 22.01 -14.63
C ARG A 679 19.74 21.61 -14.49
N GLY A 680 19.02 22.26 -13.55
CA GLY A 680 17.61 21.96 -13.32
C GLY A 680 16.64 22.69 -14.24
N MET A 681 17.09 23.75 -14.91
CA MET A 681 16.31 24.55 -15.86
C MET A 681 17.08 24.75 -17.18
N PRO A 682 17.36 23.66 -17.94
CA PRO A 682 18.24 23.73 -19.11
C PRO A 682 17.70 24.59 -20.28
N ASP A 683 16.38 24.77 -20.39
CA ASP A 683 15.72 25.51 -21.47
C ASP A 683 15.24 26.92 -21.02
N GLU A 684 15.67 27.37 -19.83
CA GLU A 684 15.27 28.67 -19.32
C GLU A 684 16.34 29.75 -19.56
N PRO A 685 16.04 30.79 -20.35
CA PRO A 685 16.98 31.86 -20.65
C PRO A 685 17.55 32.56 -19.41
N SER A 686 16.75 32.73 -18.37
CA SER A 686 17.19 33.32 -17.10
C SER A 686 18.24 32.48 -16.37
N ALA A 687 18.21 31.17 -16.53
CA ALA A 687 19.24 30.29 -15.91
C ALA A 687 20.56 30.35 -16.68
N ALA A 688 20.53 30.48 -18.01
CA ALA A 688 21.70 30.72 -18.83
C ALA A 688 22.28 32.11 -18.57
N ASP A 689 21.44 33.13 -18.43
CA ASP A 689 21.81 34.51 -18.10
C ASP A 689 22.52 34.58 -16.73
N THR A 690 21.92 34.02 -15.69
CA THR A 690 22.53 34.03 -14.34
C THR A 690 23.88 33.31 -14.33
N LEU A 691 24.02 32.18 -15.03
CA LEU A 691 25.31 31.48 -15.13
C LEU A 691 26.32 32.27 -15.94
N GLY A 692 25.93 32.89 -17.05
CA GLY A 692 26.78 33.80 -17.81
C GLY A 692 27.22 35.00 -16.99
N TRP A 693 26.32 35.60 -16.21
CA TRP A 693 26.61 36.71 -15.32
C TRP A 693 27.59 36.30 -14.21
N ALA A 694 27.49 35.06 -13.69
CA ALA A 694 28.43 34.52 -12.74
C ALA A 694 29.85 34.39 -13.34
N TYR A 695 29.97 33.95 -14.59
CA TYR A 695 31.26 33.90 -15.29
C TYR A 695 31.80 35.30 -15.56
N TYR A 696 30.97 36.30 -15.86
CA TYR A 696 31.41 37.69 -15.98
C TYR A 696 32.08 38.19 -14.70
N HIS A 697 31.44 37.96 -13.54
CA HIS A 697 31.99 38.34 -12.25
C HIS A 697 33.27 37.57 -11.88
N LYS A 698 33.45 36.36 -12.42
CA LYS A 698 34.72 35.59 -12.30
C LYS A 698 35.81 36.07 -13.23
N GLY A 699 35.53 37.01 -14.14
CA GLY A 699 36.50 37.52 -15.11
C GLY A 699 36.70 36.59 -16.35
N THR A 700 35.91 35.54 -16.48
CA THR A 700 35.96 34.61 -17.62
C THR A 700 34.97 35.05 -18.71
N TYR A 701 35.28 36.20 -19.30
CA TYR A 701 34.36 36.93 -20.19
C TYR A 701 33.95 36.16 -21.46
N GLN A 702 34.83 35.30 -22.02
CA GLN A 702 34.47 34.50 -23.16
C GLN A 702 33.35 33.47 -22.80
N SER A 703 33.51 32.77 -21.68
CA SER A 703 32.47 31.83 -21.19
C SER A 703 31.17 32.55 -20.85
N ALA A 704 31.25 33.79 -20.35
CA ALA A 704 30.08 34.62 -20.13
C ALA A 704 29.37 34.94 -21.46
N VAL A 705 30.10 35.36 -22.50
CA VAL A 705 29.51 35.64 -23.81
C VAL A 705 28.82 34.42 -24.40
N ASP A 706 29.50 33.25 -24.37
CA ASP A 706 28.95 32.02 -24.96
C ASP A 706 27.58 31.67 -24.37
N LEU A 707 27.43 31.75 -23.04
CA LEU A 707 26.18 31.49 -22.33
C LEU A 707 25.12 32.58 -22.49
N LEU A 708 25.55 33.85 -22.53
CA LEU A 708 24.63 34.97 -22.72
C LEU A 708 24.12 35.06 -24.17
N GLU A 709 24.91 34.65 -25.17
CA GLU A 709 24.42 34.45 -26.54
C GLU A 709 23.39 33.33 -26.62
N GLU A 710 23.60 32.23 -25.88
CA GLU A 710 22.63 31.15 -25.72
C GLU A 710 21.33 31.67 -25.08
N ALA A 711 21.43 32.39 -23.97
CA ALA A 711 20.30 33.00 -23.31
C ALA A 711 19.50 33.96 -24.21
N ALA A 712 20.22 34.82 -24.95
CA ALA A 712 19.60 35.76 -25.89
C ALA A 712 18.89 35.06 -27.06
N LYS A 713 19.44 33.95 -27.55
CA LYS A 713 18.83 33.11 -28.57
C LYS A 713 17.56 32.41 -28.05
N GLU A 714 17.64 31.84 -26.86
CA GLU A 714 16.50 31.18 -26.20
C GLU A 714 15.38 32.20 -25.88
N ASP A 715 15.71 33.40 -25.35
CA ASP A 715 14.76 34.47 -25.12
C ASP A 715 14.10 34.94 -26.42
N ALA A 716 14.86 35.08 -27.48
CA ALA A 716 14.35 35.47 -28.81
C ALA A 716 13.38 34.41 -29.37
N ALA A 717 13.65 33.12 -29.16
CA ALA A 717 12.80 32.00 -29.61
C ALA A 717 11.48 31.88 -28.86
N LYS A 718 11.41 32.33 -27.58
CA LYS A 718 10.17 32.34 -26.84
C LYS A 718 9.16 33.31 -27.46
N GLN A 719 7.93 32.85 -27.67
CA GLN A 719 6.82 33.71 -28.16
C GLN A 719 6.26 34.63 -27.04
N SER A 720 7.06 34.93 -26.01
CA SER A 720 6.67 35.82 -24.93
C SER A 720 6.69 37.29 -25.40
N PRO A 721 5.65 38.06 -25.10
CA PRO A 721 5.66 39.50 -25.37
C PRO A 721 6.63 40.26 -24.45
N LYS A 722 7.07 39.66 -23.36
CA LYS A 722 8.03 40.24 -22.39
C LYS A 722 9.38 39.59 -22.59
N LYS A 723 10.31 40.34 -23.24
CA LYS A 723 11.72 39.96 -23.34
C LYS A 723 12.48 40.40 -22.09
N ASN A 724 13.60 39.73 -21.79
CA ASN A 724 14.42 40.05 -20.60
C ASN A 724 15.57 41.01 -21.00
N ALA A 725 15.45 42.29 -20.59
CA ALA A 725 16.45 43.30 -20.86
C ALA A 725 17.83 42.99 -20.23
N ASN A 726 17.87 42.29 -19.08
CA ASN A 726 19.11 41.96 -18.37
C ASN A 726 20.04 41.09 -19.23
N ILE A 727 19.50 40.17 -19.99
CA ILE A 727 20.30 39.26 -20.86
C ILE A 727 21.15 40.08 -21.81
N TYR A 728 20.53 41.03 -22.50
CA TYR A 728 21.22 41.88 -23.50
C TYR A 728 22.16 42.89 -22.82
N TYR A 729 21.83 43.37 -21.65
CA TYR A 729 22.69 44.22 -20.83
C TYR A 729 23.95 43.46 -20.40
N HIS A 730 23.83 42.27 -19.80
CA HIS A 730 24.96 41.46 -19.37
C HIS A 730 25.84 41.03 -20.56
N LEU A 731 25.22 40.70 -21.70
CA LEU A 731 25.95 40.37 -22.93
C LEU A 731 26.73 41.58 -23.43
N GLY A 732 26.13 42.77 -23.42
CA GLY A 732 26.79 44.01 -23.80
C GLY A 732 28.02 44.30 -22.93
N LEU A 733 27.88 44.15 -21.59
CA LEU A 733 29.00 44.30 -20.66
C LEU A 733 30.13 43.27 -20.91
N SER A 734 29.75 42.04 -21.23
CA SER A 734 30.69 40.96 -21.50
C SER A 734 31.49 41.21 -22.77
N TYR A 735 30.86 41.70 -23.84
CA TYR A 735 31.55 42.11 -25.04
C TYR A 735 32.46 43.32 -24.82
N GLU A 736 32.06 44.31 -24.01
CA GLU A 736 32.87 45.45 -23.63
C GLU A 736 34.17 44.99 -22.95
N LYS A 737 34.12 44.07 -22.02
CA LYS A 737 35.29 43.49 -21.33
C LYS A 737 36.23 42.74 -22.26
N LEU A 738 35.68 42.12 -23.33
CA LEU A 738 36.48 41.51 -24.40
C LEU A 738 37.02 42.48 -25.42
N GLY A 739 36.66 43.78 -25.32
CA GLY A 739 37.10 44.84 -26.26
C GLY A 739 36.28 44.92 -27.55
N ASP A 740 35.22 44.15 -27.70
CA ASP A 740 34.33 44.18 -28.86
C ASP A 740 33.27 45.27 -28.71
N LYS A 741 33.72 46.51 -28.92
CA LYS A 741 32.86 47.70 -28.79
C LYS A 741 31.66 47.70 -29.75
N ALA A 742 31.79 47.06 -30.91
CA ALA A 742 30.72 47.06 -31.92
C ALA A 742 29.56 46.16 -31.47
N ARG A 743 29.86 44.93 -31.01
CA ARG A 743 28.84 44.04 -30.47
C ARG A 743 28.28 44.54 -29.16
N ALA A 744 29.11 45.05 -28.26
CA ALA A 744 28.65 45.68 -27.01
C ALA A 744 27.60 46.77 -27.23
N LYS A 745 27.87 47.70 -28.17
CA LYS A 745 26.91 48.72 -28.58
C LYS A 745 25.58 48.16 -29.07
N ALA A 746 25.66 47.17 -29.97
CA ALA A 746 24.45 46.56 -30.52
C ALA A 746 23.56 45.92 -29.46
N GLU A 747 24.13 45.22 -28.47
CA GLU A 747 23.37 44.58 -27.43
C GLU A 747 22.82 45.58 -26.40
N PHE A 748 23.54 46.65 -26.09
CA PHE A 748 23.01 47.75 -25.26
C PHE A 748 21.83 48.45 -25.97
N GLU A 749 21.91 48.71 -27.27
CA GLU A 749 20.81 49.27 -28.04
C GLU A 749 19.58 48.36 -28.05
N ARG A 750 19.77 47.03 -28.13
CA ARG A 750 18.71 46.02 -27.99
C ARG A 750 18.07 46.05 -26.61
N ALA A 751 18.87 46.09 -25.54
CA ALA A 751 18.37 46.17 -24.16
C ALA A 751 17.47 47.40 -23.97
N LEU A 752 17.82 48.54 -24.53
CA LEU A 752 16.99 49.78 -24.45
C LEU A 752 15.65 49.71 -25.17
N GLN A 753 15.49 48.79 -26.14
CA GLN A 753 14.21 48.60 -26.84
C GLN A 753 13.20 47.81 -25.97
N ILE A 754 13.69 47.15 -24.92
CA ILE A 754 12.85 46.33 -24.01
C ILE A 754 12.38 47.18 -22.85
N THR A 755 11.07 47.13 -22.57
CA THR A 755 10.45 47.89 -21.46
C THR A 755 9.58 46.95 -20.61
N PRO A 756 9.71 47.01 -19.27
CA PRO A 756 10.61 47.85 -18.48
C PRO A 756 12.08 47.39 -18.54
N ASN A 757 13.02 48.36 -18.40
CA ASN A 757 14.45 48.08 -18.32
C ASN A 757 15.07 48.76 -17.10
N PRO A 758 15.50 48.02 -16.07
CA PRO A 758 16.07 48.59 -14.85
C PRO A 758 17.39 49.28 -15.09
N HIS A 759 18.15 48.89 -16.11
CA HIS A 759 19.49 49.40 -16.43
C HIS A 759 19.52 50.53 -17.50
N ALA A 760 18.31 51.03 -17.88
CA ALA A 760 18.21 51.98 -19.01
C ALA A 760 19.08 53.25 -18.86
N SER A 761 19.23 53.78 -17.64
CA SER A 761 20.04 54.93 -17.37
C SER A 761 21.55 54.65 -17.51
N GLU A 762 21.99 53.52 -16.96
CA GLU A 762 23.36 53.06 -17.03
C GLU A 762 23.82 52.72 -18.46
N ILE A 763 22.93 51.99 -19.18
CA ILE A 763 23.19 51.69 -20.60
C ILE A 763 23.40 52.92 -21.44
N LYS A 764 22.63 54.00 -21.23
CA LYS A 764 22.84 55.28 -21.93
C LYS A 764 24.21 55.90 -21.66
N LEU A 765 24.71 55.78 -20.41
CA LEU A 765 26.05 56.23 -20.08
C LEU A 765 27.14 55.41 -20.76
N LEU A 766 27.00 54.07 -20.73
CA LEU A 766 27.93 53.15 -21.40
C LEU A 766 27.98 53.40 -22.93
N LEU A 767 26.84 53.61 -23.57
CA LEU A 767 26.79 53.97 -24.97
C LEU A 767 27.47 55.30 -25.30
N ALA A 768 27.36 56.30 -24.43
CA ALA A 768 28.05 57.59 -24.57
C ALA A 768 29.58 57.44 -24.38
N GLU A 769 30.03 56.54 -23.49
CA GLU A 769 31.46 56.22 -23.33
C GLU A 769 32.03 55.49 -24.52
N LEU A 770 31.32 54.49 -25.06
CA LEU A 770 31.71 53.75 -26.27
C LEU A 770 31.82 54.64 -27.51
N ALA A 771 31.06 55.74 -27.57
CA ALA A 771 31.06 56.70 -28.69
C ALA A 771 32.22 57.71 -28.62
N ARG A 772 32.96 57.80 -27.49
CA ARG A 772 34.11 58.71 -27.41
C ARG A 772 35.29 58.19 -28.24
N PRO A 773 35.94 59.06 -29.04
CA PRO A 773 37.12 58.66 -29.77
C PRO A 773 38.24 58.26 -28.78
N PRO A 774 39.13 57.33 -29.10
CA PRO A 774 40.25 56.98 -28.24
C PRO A 774 41.03 58.25 -27.95
N GLN A 775 41.28 58.52 -26.64
CA GLN A 775 42.13 59.64 -26.26
C GLN A 775 43.52 59.35 -26.80
N PRO A 776 44.24 60.36 -27.38
CA PRO A 776 45.51 60.18 -28.02
C PRO A 776 46.63 59.75 -27.07
#